data_840c738b221dca1c4bb55c3405e2b974
#
_entry.id   840c738b221dca1c4bb55c3405e2b974
#
_cell.length_a   1.000
_cell.length_b   1.000
_cell.length_c   1.000
_cell.angle_alpha   90.00
_cell.angle_beta   90.00
_cell.angle_gamma   90.00
#
_symmetry.space_group_name_H-M   'P 1'
#
loop_
_entity.id
_entity.type
_entity.pdbx_description
1 polymer ?
#
loop_
_entity_poly.entity_id
_entity_poly.type
_entity_poly.pdbx_seq_one_letter_code
_entity_poly.pdbx_strand_id
1 'polypeptide(L)'
;MRDGPTLSCEGSAGEPASVIDAVADRLPPAFVDCLLDGALEPVLDAAVQRGRQAATRKKNSGDGTQVARALLAVTVCDPACGSGSLLVAAARRIARRVAETREGNTSPAALRRAMREVVGSCIYGVDVSGEAVEQAKDRLRLAADVPGMTPPFLDGRLRQGNALIGASPKLIENGIPDEAFRAADGDDRRHARALRRANAKPDPGQATLFSEHGGYSHSNEALAESLAKIGRLPGGAAADDRRQAAEYQKWRDSAAFRAKRRVADAWCAAFAWAKTPDAPPAIVNRVLLDLREREAEGILPAESLAELDRLRGEHGFFHWDLEFPDVFRVSEGETRWRGGFSCVLSAPPREQIDRRGKSAVFRFVTSSGAYPECAAGLAEPGVSALRSDLLFTERIMTLLAPEGLGGCAIAPRTAAAPGARHLLGGLMRRGALASLYDFTGPDARLCLLTFAGGAVPGSPVPGSPVRGGVARFGFRLDGPAELGDGDRSFTLAPGDAALINPNTGALPAFGGSRDAALVTAIYRRVPVLWDEARPDGNPWKMRLETAFPRAAADRGLLRAEQELRDEGWELAGDTLTRDGQYMLPVYEPPMIDLFDHRVAQPRHWIAEHGPVSVQRKGGTVQRPGVADRLAELGWTWEWLCAWRASVQDRAAVAVFLPRAGAADSLPLMLPRVVPPFAAALIAAQSSQVFDYIARQKIDGHAMRASDWKQLPVPTPTMLEPHLPFVVPRVLELVYTSPDMSPLARDLDDRGEYPFAWDSDRRASLQAELDAFFFRVYGIDDRDDVEYITGTLAAGAGSLERSESQGDDGRRARKMILAAYERMSDADAAGAEYETPIFPPPGHGPRHRPDPR
;
A
#
# COMPACT_ATOMS: atom_id res chain seq x y z
N MET A 1 41.07 -24.54 -20.59
CA MET A 1 41.94 -23.94 -19.56
C MET A 1 41.60 -22.46 -19.46
N ARG A 2 40.83 -22.09 -18.44
CA ARG A 2 40.92 -20.98 -17.50
C ARG A 2 39.56 -20.87 -16.79
N ASP A 3 39.62 -21.26 -15.54
CA ASP A 3 38.52 -21.20 -14.58
C ASP A 3 38.22 -19.75 -14.23
N GLY A 4 36.91 -19.44 -14.09
CA GLY A 4 36.42 -18.24 -13.46
C GLY A 4 35.67 -18.63 -12.20
N PRO A 5 35.73 -17.86 -11.06
CA PRO A 5 35.35 -18.34 -9.75
C PRO A 5 33.84 -18.32 -9.53
N THR A 6 33.35 -19.45 -9.07
CA THR A 6 32.03 -19.62 -8.43
C THR A 6 32.06 -18.92 -7.07
N LEU A 7 31.21 -17.90 -6.90
CA LEU A 7 30.92 -17.33 -5.59
C LEU A 7 29.90 -18.22 -4.86
N SER A 8 30.41 -19.01 -3.93
CA SER A 8 29.64 -19.70 -2.90
C SER A 8 29.22 -18.70 -1.82
N CYS A 9 27.93 -18.52 -1.61
CA CYS A 9 27.40 -17.84 -0.44
C CYS A 9 27.50 -18.79 0.77
N GLU A 10 28.60 -18.70 1.51
CA GLU A 10 28.68 -19.25 2.86
C GLU A 10 27.95 -18.32 3.83
N GLY A 11 27.02 -18.92 4.61
CA GLY A 11 26.27 -18.23 5.64
C GLY A 11 27.19 -17.79 6.78
N SER A 12 27.25 -16.52 7.07
CA SER A 12 27.78 -15.99 8.30
C SER A 12 26.77 -16.14 9.42
N ALA A 13 27.19 -16.85 10.44
CA ALA A 13 26.50 -17.01 11.72
C ALA A 13 26.30 -15.65 12.41
N GLY A 14 25.21 -15.55 13.16
CA GLY A 14 24.68 -14.34 13.78
C GLY A 14 25.68 -13.48 14.51
N GLU A 15 25.71 -12.22 14.12
CA GLU A 15 26.11 -11.15 15.02
C GLU A 15 24.95 -10.79 15.94
N PRO A 16 25.23 -10.49 17.22
CA PRO A 16 24.18 -10.13 18.18
C PRO A 16 23.55 -8.79 17.78
N ALA A 17 22.25 -8.67 17.97
CA ALA A 17 21.43 -7.49 17.72
C ALA A 17 21.86 -6.29 18.60
N SER A 18 22.94 -5.64 18.23
CA SER A 18 23.44 -4.41 18.84
C SER A 18 23.90 -3.46 17.74
N VAL A 19 22.97 -2.89 16.99
CA VAL A 19 22.99 -1.55 16.39
C VAL A 19 21.58 -1.32 15.78
N ILE A 20 20.56 -1.17 16.58
CA ILE A 20 19.33 -0.50 16.17
C ILE A 20 19.64 0.99 16.28
N ASP A 21 20.38 1.51 15.31
CA ASP A 21 20.47 2.95 15.10
C ASP A 21 19.07 3.45 14.73
N ALA A 22 18.43 4.15 15.66
CA ALA A 22 17.09 4.69 15.47
C ALA A 22 17.07 5.54 14.17
N VAL A 23 16.16 5.20 13.25
CA VAL A 23 15.98 5.92 11.98
C VAL A 23 15.71 7.41 12.24
N ALA A 24 15.10 7.74 13.38
CA ALA A 24 14.82 9.10 13.82
C ALA A 24 16.09 9.96 14.02
N ASP A 25 17.21 9.37 14.47
CA ASP A 25 18.48 10.11 14.66
C ASP A 25 19.17 10.42 13.33
N ARG A 26 18.74 9.79 12.24
CA ARG A 26 19.25 9.97 10.87
C ARG A 26 18.35 10.80 9.97
N LEU A 27 17.17 11.25 10.46
CA LEU A 27 16.31 12.13 9.65
C LEU A 27 16.95 13.52 9.52
N PRO A 28 17.21 14.01 8.30
CA PRO A 28 17.73 15.36 8.10
C PRO A 28 16.73 16.40 8.63
N PRO A 29 17.22 17.55 9.17
CA PRO A 29 16.36 18.57 9.80
C PRO A 29 15.17 19.03 8.93
N ALA A 30 15.38 19.19 7.61
CA ALA A 30 14.31 19.60 6.70
C ALA A 30 13.13 18.61 6.63
N PHE A 31 13.39 17.31 6.77
CA PHE A 31 12.35 16.27 6.81
C PHE A 31 11.63 16.24 8.18
N VAL A 32 12.38 16.51 9.26
CA VAL A 32 11.78 16.69 10.60
C VAL A 32 10.84 17.90 10.58
N ASP A 33 11.27 19.04 10.06
CA ASP A 33 10.44 20.23 9.94
C ASP A 33 9.19 19.97 9.09
N CYS A 34 9.33 19.30 7.93
CA CYS A 34 8.21 18.94 7.08
C CYS A 34 7.19 18.03 7.83
N LEU A 35 7.64 17.07 8.63
CA LEU A 35 6.78 16.21 9.44
C LEU A 35 6.06 16.99 10.55
N LEU A 36 6.77 17.91 11.23
CA LEU A 36 6.21 18.78 12.26
C LEU A 36 5.19 19.76 11.68
N ASP A 37 5.48 20.34 10.52
CA ASP A 37 4.56 21.26 9.83
C ASP A 37 3.25 20.58 9.43
N GLY A 38 3.33 19.31 9.01
CA GLY A 38 2.18 18.51 8.62
C GLY A 38 1.33 18.01 9.79
N ALA A 39 1.96 17.55 10.87
CA ALA A 39 1.26 16.84 11.95
C ALA A 39 1.14 17.66 13.26
N LEU A 40 2.15 18.45 13.62
CA LEU A 40 2.16 19.17 14.89
C LEU A 40 1.61 20.60 14.78
N GLU A 41 2.02 21.39 13.79
CA GLU A 41 1.58 22.80 13.67
C GLU A 41 0.05 22.95 13.62
N PRO A 42 -0.70 22.14 12.85
CA PRO A 42 -2.16 22.26 12.85
C PRO A 42 -2.80 21.99 14.22
N VAL A 43 -2.20 21.09 15.02
CA VAL A 43 -2.64 20.79 16.39
C VAL A 43 -2.39 21.99 17.30
N LEU A 44 -1.23 22.67 17.15
CA LEU A 44 -0.90 23.88 17.90
C LEU A 44 -1.82 25.04 17.53
N ASP A 45 -2.12 25.23 16.26
CA ASP A 45 -3.06 26.23 15.77
C ASP A 45 -4.47 26.02 16.35
N ALA A 46 -4.95 24.77 16.35
CA ALA A 46 -6.21 24.41 16.98
C ALA A 46 -6.20 24.67 18.51
N ALA A 47 -5.07 24.41 19.20
CA ALA A 47 -4.92 24.71 20.61
C ALA A 47 -4.95 26.23 20.89
N VAL A 48 -4.30 27.04 20.05
CA VAL A 48 -4.36 28.49 20.12
C VAL A 48 -5.80 29.00 19.98
N GLN A 49 -6.53 28.49 19.00
CA GLN A 49 -7.95 28.85 18.80
C GLN A 49 -8.83 28.48 20.01
N ARG A 50 -8.66 27.25 20.55
CA ARG A 50 -9.36 26.85 21.80
C ARG A 50 -9.04 27.75 22.97
N GLY A 51 -7.77 28.12 23.11
CA GLY A 51 -7.33 29.04 24.17
C GLY A 51 -7.97 30.45 24.05
N ARG A 52 -8.02 31.02 22.84
CA ARG A 52 -8.70 32.27 22.55
C ARG A 52 -10.20 32.22 22.86
N GLN A 53 -10.88 31.15 22.46
CA GLN A 53 -12.30 30.93 22.76
C GLN A 53 -12.54 30.82 24.29
N ALA A 54 -11.61 30.16 25.02
CA ALA A 54 -11.71 30.05 26.48
C ALA A 54 -11.50 31.40 27.17
N ALA A 55 -10.60 32.25 26.65
CA ALA A 55 -10.36 33.60 27.14
C ALA A 55 -11.58 34.49 26.96
N THR A 56 -12.26 34.45 25.83
CA THR A 56 -13.50 35.21 25.56
C THR A 56 -14.64 34.86 26.53
N ARG A 57 -14.70 33.60 26.97
CA ARG A 57 -15.72 33.13 27.94
C ARG A 57 -15.41 33.53 29.39
N LYS A 58 -14.13 33.76 29.72
CA LYS A 58 -13.66 34.15 31.04
C LYS A 58 -13.24 35.62 31.06
N LYS A 59 -14.15 36.54 31.33
CA LYS A 59 -13.94 38.02 31.30
C LYS A 59 -12.74 38.58 32.08
N ASN A 60 -12.08 37.78 32.94
CA ASN A 60 -11.01 38.22 33.83
C ASN A 60 -9.64 37.58 33.64
N SER A 61 -9.42 36.74 32.62
CA SER A 61 -8.10 36.14 32.37
C SER A 61 -7.53 36.67 31.07
N GLY A 62 -6.31 37.19 31.11
CA GLY A 62 -5.62 37.66 29.89
C GLY A 62 -5.55 36.59 28.81
N ASP A 63 -5.69 36.96 27.53
CA ASP A 63 -5.77 36.09 26.37
C ASP A 63 -4.56 35.15 26.31
N GLY A 64 -3.35 35.64 26.57
CA GLY A 64 -2.11 34.87 26.56
C GLY A 64 -2.05 33.72 27.59
N THR A 65 -2.67 33.88 28.76
CA THR A 65 -2.67 32.82 29.81
C THR A 65 -3.53 31.60 29.39
N GLN A 66 -4.70 31.83 28.80
CA GLN A 66 -5.58 30.73 28.36
C GLN A 66 -5.01 30.00 27.14
N VAL A 67 -4.39 30.74 26.22
CA VAL A 67 -3.71 30.16 25.04
C VAL A 67 -2.50 29.32 25.47
N ALA A 68 -1.64 29.85 26.37
CA ALA A 68 -0.50 29.07 26.88
C ALA A 68 -0.96 27.81 27.63
N ARG A 69 -2.05 27.86 28.40
CA ARG A 69 -2.64 26.67 29.03
C ARG A 69 -3.13 25.66 28.01
N ALA A 70 -3.75 26.11 26.93
CA ALA A 70 -4.23 25.23 25.87
C ALA A 70 -3.07 24.57 25.10
N LEU A 71 -1.97 25.28 24.87
CA LEU A 71 -0.74 24.76 24.29
C LEU A 71 -0.06 23.71 25.18
N LEU A 72 0.00 23.94 26.49
CA LEU A 72 0.58 23.01 27.46
C LEU A 72 -0.32 21.78 27.76
N ALA A 73 -1.55 21.80 27.29
CA ALA A 73 -2.44 20.63 27.32
C ALA A 73 -2.31 19.73 26.07
N VAL A 74 -1.51 20.13 25.08
CA VAL A 74 -1.21 19.29 23.92
C VAL A 74 -0.31 18.15 24.36
N THR A 75 -0.67 16.91 23.98
CA THR A 75 0.12 15.71 24.25
C THR A 75 0.75 15.19 22.96
N VAL A 76 2.07 15.02 22.95
CA VAL A 76 2.84 14.50 21.83
C VAL A 76 3.54 13.21 22.22
N CYS A 77 3.39 12.17 21.42
CA CYS A 77 4.02 10.87 21.67
C CYS A 77 4.83 10.40 20.46
N ASP A 78 5.96 9.73 20.75
CA ASP A 78 6.67 8.88 19.78
C ASP A 78 6.70 7.44 20.29
N PRO A 79 5.99 6.50 19.63
CA PRO A 79 5.93 5.09 20.05
C PRO A 79 7.20 4.27 19.69
N ALA A 80 8.19 4.88 19.02
CA ALA A 80 9.51 4.30 18.73
C ALA A 80 10.56 5.43 18.90
N CYS A 81 10.63 6.01 20.12
CA CYS A 81 11.25 7.30 20.33
C CYS A 81 12.79 7.31 20.18
N GLY A 82 13.43 6.14 20.17
CA GLY A 82 14.88 6.07 20.09
C GLY A 82 15.54 6.93 21.15
N SER A 83 16.55 7.69 20.76
CA SER A 83 17.25 8.66 21.61
C SER A 83 16.48 9.99 21.84
N GLY A 84 15.23 10.14 21.33
CA GLY A 84 14.35 11.26 21.59
C GLY A 84 14.57 12.50 20.71
N SER A 85 15.30 12.40 19.61
CA SER A 85 15.60 13.53 18.73
C SER A 85 14.33 14.23 18.18
N LEU A 86 13.35 13.43 17.73
CA LEU A 86 12.07 13.92 17.22
C LEU A 86 11.23 14.57 18.33
N LEU A 87 11.23 13.99 19.54
CA LEU A 87 10.55 14.55 20.71
C LEU A 87 11.14 15.90 21.14
N VAL A 88 12.48 16.06 21.08
CA VAL A 88 13.15 17.34 21.36
C VAL A 88 12.77 18.39 20.31
N ALA A 89 12.71 18.02 19.03
CA ALA A 89 12.28 18.94 17.97
C ALA A 89 10.83 19.42 18.17
N ALA A 90 9.91 18.49 18.49
CA ALA A 90 8.53 18.81 18.82
C ALA A 90 8.42 19.71 20.05
N ALA A 91 9.16 19.39 21.13
CA ALA A 91 9.18 20.22 22.34
C ALA A 91 9.65 21.64 22.08
N ARG A 92 10.70 21.83 21.26
CA ARG A 92 11.19 23.14 20.85
C ARG A 92 10.13 23.95 20.07
N ARG A 93 9.37 23.29 19.19
CA ARG A 93 8.31 23.94 18.41
C ARG A 93 7.18 24.42 19.34
N ILE A 94 6.74 23.61 20.27
CA ILE A 94 5.71 23.96 21.25
C ILE A 94 6.22 25.08 22.19
N ALA A 95 7.45 24.96 22.72
CA ALA A 95 8.04 25.93 23.64
C ALA A 95 8.15 27.32 23.01
N ARG A 96 8.47 27.43 21.73
CA ARG A 96 8.48 28.70 20.99
C ARG A 96 7.09 29.34 21.00
N ARG A 97 6.04 28.59 20.67
CA ARG A 97 4.64 29.06 20.66
C ARG A 97 4.17 29.49 22.07
N VAL A 98 4.58 28.76 23.12
CA VAL A 98 4.27 29.12 24.53
C VAL A 98 4.96 30.42 24.94
N ALA A 99 6.27 30.59 24.64
CA ALA A 99 7.04 31.78 24.94
C ALA A 99 6.49 32.99 24.21
N GLU A 100 6.22 32.88 22.91
CA GLU A 100 5.60 33.98 22.12
C GLU A 100 4.25 34.42 22.69
N THR A 101 3.41 33.46 23.13
CA THR A 101 2.08 33.73 23.65
C THR A 101 2.11 34.40 25.01
N ARG A 102 3.06 34.05 25.89
CA ARG A 102 3.14 34.59 27.29
C ARG A 102 3.90 35.87 27.39
N GLU A 103 5.02 35.95 26.69
CA GLU A 103 5.99 37.05 26.89
C GLU A 103 6.10 37.98 25.67
N GLY A 104 5.40 37.67 24.57
CA GLY A 104 5.47 38.42 23.32
C GLY A 104 6.85 38.37 22.64
N ASN A 105 7.76 37.51 23.14
CA ASN A 105 9.11 37.35 22.64
C ASN A 105 9.64 35.93 22.80
N THR A 106 10.73 35.63 22.07
CA THR A 106 11.45 34.35 22.09
C THR A 106 12.85 34.51 22.71
N SER A 107 12.99 35.32 23.77
CA SER A 107 14.28 35.44 24.44
C SER A 107 14.80 34.09 24.96
N PRO A 108 16.13 33.87 25.05
CA PRO A 108 16.68 32.60 25.52
C PRO A 108 16.16 32.18 26.90
N ALA A 109 15.84 33.13 27.78
CA ALA A 109 15.28 32.85 29.10
C ALA A 109 13.82 32.43 29.03
N ALA A 110 12.99 33.10 28.20
CA ALA A 110 11.60 32.73 27.95
C ALA A 110 11.49 31.32 27.35
N LEU A 111 12.33 31.02 26.33
CA LEU A 111 12.38 29.70 25.68
C LEU A 111 12.79 28.60 26.68
N ARG A 112 13.80 28.79 27.52
CA ARG A 112 14.20 27.80 28.52
C ARG A 112 13.06 27.49 29.52
N ARG A 113 12.37 28.55 30.03
CA ARG A 113 11.22 28.33 30.92
C ARG A 113 10.09 27.57 30.23
N ALA A 114 9.72 27.99 29.03
CA ALA A 114 8.71 27.31 28.24
C ALA A 114 9.09 25.84 27.92
N MET A 115 10.36 25.62 27.54
CA MET A 115 10.87 24.28 27.24
C MET A 115 10.75 23.32 28.42
N ARG A 116 11.09 23.81 29.64
CA ARG A 116 10.95 23.00 30.86
C ARG A 116 9.49 22.60 31.11
N GLU A 117 8.56 23.50 30.96
CA GLU A 117 7.13 23.23 31.16
C GLU A 117 6.61 22.24 30.10
N VAL A 118 7.00 22.44 28.84
CA VAL A 118 6.59 21.56 27.72
C VAL A 118 7.12 20.15 27.92
N VAL A 119 8.41 20.00 28.24
CA VAL A 119 9.01 18.67 28.48
C VAL A 119 8.33 17.97 29.66
N GLY A 120 7.99 18.72 30.74
CA GLY A 120 7.29 18.15 31.89
C GLY A 120 5.81 17.87 31.71
N SER A 121 5.14 18.43 30.66
CA SER A 121 3.69 18.29 30.51
C SER A 121 3.21 17.69 29.19
N CYS A 122 3.92 17.94 28.06
CA CYS A 122 3.43 17.62 26.73
C CYS A 122 4.01 16.34 26.13
N ILE A 123 5.23 15.92 26.55
CA ILE A 123 6.05 14.96 25.82
C ILE A 123 5.95 13.56 26.42
N TYR A 124 5.67 12.58 25.56
CA TYR A 124 5.60 11.15 25.88
C TYR A 124 6.44 10.36 24.85
N GLY A 125 6.97 9.20 25.26
CA GLY A 125 7.73 8.33 24.38
C GLY A 125 7.78 6.89 24.88
N VAL A 126 7.87 5.99 23.94
CA VAL A 126 8.01 4.55 24.19
C VAL A 126 9.12 4.00 23.30
N ASP A 127 9.98 3.16 23.87
CA ASP A 127 10.94 2.38 23.09
C ASP A 127 11.16 1.01 23.72
N VAL A 128 11.48 0.02 22.90
CA VAL A 128 11.80 -1.35 23.37
C VAL A 128 13.14 -1.39 24.08
N SER A 129 14.09 -0.52 23.69
CA SER A 129 15.40 -0.38 24.32
C SER A 129 15.34 0.53 25.56
N GLY A 130 15.67 -0.03 26.72
CA GLY A 130 15.79 0.76 27.95
C GLY A 130 16.90 1.83 27.85
N GLU A 131 18.01 1.52 27.17
CA GLU A 131 19.10 2.46 26.92
C GLU A 131 18.64 3.66 26.08
N ALA A 132 17.89 3.41 24.98
CA ALA A 132 17.35 4.47 24.16
C ALA A 132 16.41 5.39 24.96
N VAL A 133 15.56 4.82 25.81
CA VAL A 133 14.67 5.58 26.70
C VAL A 133 15.46 6.49 27.66
N GLU A 134 16.55 6.00 28.27
CA GLU A 134 17.38 6.83 29.16
C GLU A 134 18.11 7.92 28.36
N GLN A 135 18.64 7.62 27.18
CA GLN A 135 19.22 8.65 26.29
C GLN A 135 18.17 9.72 25.91
N ALA A 136 16.93 9.32 25.62
CA ALA A 136 15.85 10.26 25.31
C ALA A 136 15.52 11.16 26.53
N LYS A 137 15.46 10.59 27.73
CA LYS A 137 15.29 11.34 28.98
C LYS A 137 16.42 12.36 29.16
N ASP A 138 17.67 11.95 28.98
CA ASP A 138 18.84 12.83 29.16
C ASP A 138 18.87 13.96 28.13
N ARG A 139 18.55 13.69 26.87
CA ARG A 139 18.44 14.73 25.83
C ARG A 139 17.31 15.73 26.15
N LEU A 140 16.16 15.27 26.61
CA LEU A 140 15.04 16.14 26.99
C LEU A 140 15.37 16.94 28.27
N ARG A 141 16.04 16.33 29.27
CA ARG A 141 16.53 17.01 30.48
C ARG A 141 17.51 18.11 30.11
N LEU A 142 18.49 17.83 29.25
CA LEU A 142 19.45 18.80 28.75
C LEU A 142 18.77 19.97 28.02
N ALA A 143 17.78 19.67 27.16
CA ALA A 143 17.03 20.67 26.43
C ALA A 143 16.14 21.54 27.35
N ALA A 144 15.70 21.00 28.48
CA ALA A 144 14.85 21.62 29.48
C ALA A 144 15.63 22.27 30.66
N ASP A 145 16.96 22.33 30.54
CA ASP A 145 17.82 22.85 31.64
C ASP A 145 17.56 24.31 31.92
N VAL A 146 17.29 24.59 33.19
CA VAL A 146 17.10 25.95 33.74
C VAL A 146 18.03 26.12 34.93
N PRO A 147 18.94 27.10 34.91
CA PRO A 147 19.87 27.31 36.01
C PRO A 147 19.19 27.40 37.40
N GLY A 148 19.65 26.63 38.36
CA GLY A 148 19.11 26.60 39.72
C GLY A 148 17.89 25.70 39.93
N MET A 149 17.44 24.96 38.91
CA MET A 149 16.34 24.00 39.02
C MET A 149 16.80 22.59 38.63
N THR A 150 16.27 21.58 39.31
CA THR A 150 16.49 20.17 38.91
C THR A 150 15.72 19.83 37.62
N PRO A 151 16.17 18.86 36.81
CA PRO A 151 15.47 18.43 35.61
C PRO A 151 14.02 17.98 35.87
N PRO A 152 13.10 18.07 34.87
CA PRO A 152 11.73 17.58 35.05
C PRO A 152 11.71 16.05 35.22
N PHE A 153 10.72 15.56 35.98
CA PHE A 153 10.46 14.13 36.17
C PHE A 153 9.84 13.51 34.89
N LEU A 154 10.51 12.52 34.31
CA LEU A 154 10.12 11.94 33.02
C LEU A 154 9.73 10.45 33.06
N ASP A 155 9.92 9.76 34.20
CA ASP A 155 9.70 8.31 34.27
C ASP A 155 8.22 7.91 34.06
N GLY A 156 7.29 8.81 34.33
CA GLY A 156 5.87 8.62 34.04
C GLY A 156 5.49 8.86 32.58
N ARG A 157 6.42 9.36 31.75
CA ARG A 157 6.13 9.79 30.37
C ARG A 157 6.97 9.11 29.32
N LEU A 158 8.25 8.76 29.62
CA LEU A 158 9.12 8.00 28.74
C LEU A 158 9.29 6.60 29.31
N ARG A 159 8.86 5.61 28.56
CA ARG A 159 8.67 4.25 29.05
C ARG A 159 9.35 3.23 28.16
N GLN A 160 10.01 2.25 28.78
CA GLN A 160 10.45 1.06 28.08
C GLN A 160 9.28 0.10 27.85
N GLY A 161 9.15 -0.40 26.59
CA GLY A 161 8.18 -1.43 26.24
C GLY A 161 8.02 -1.55 24.72
N ASN A 162 7.39 -2.64 24.30
CA ASN A 162 7.08 -2.87 22.90
C ASN A 162 5.73 -2.24 22.55
N ALA A 163 5.75 -1.09 21.89
CA ALA A 163 4.57 -0.32 21.50
C ALA A 163 3.57 -1.11 20.65
N LEU A 164 4.04 -2.18 19.98
CA LEU A 164 3.22 -3.00 19.08
C LEU A 164 2.49 -4.15 19.79
N ILE A 165 3.01 -4.64 20.94
CA ILE A 165 2.42 -5.77 21.66
C ILE A 165 1.82 -5.31 22.98
N GLY A 166 0.48 -5.22 23.02
CA GLY A 166 -0.25 -4.84 24.22
C GLY A 166 -1.74 -5.11 24.08
N ALA A 167 -2.38 -5.46 25.16
CA ALA A 167 -3.81 -5.67 25.21
C ALA A 167 -4.53 -4.35 25.52
N SER A 168 -5.65 -4.10 24.88
CA SER A 168 -6.61 -3.07 25.24
C SER A 168 -7.78 -3.71 25.99
N PRO A 169 -8.58 -2.93 26.76
CA PRO A 169 -9.79 -3.42 27.41
C PRO A 169 -10.73 -4.17 26.45
N LYS A 170 -10.89 -3.66 25.25
CA LYS A 170 -11.71 -4.28 24.20
C LYS A 170 -11.19 -5.66 23.76
N LEU A 171 -9.88 -5.80 23.62
CA LEU A 171 -9.27 -7.09 23.26
C LEU A 171 -9.42 -8.11 24.38
N ILE A 172 -9.19 -7.69 25.63
CA ILE A 172 -9.36 -8.55 26.81
C ILE A 172 -10.82 -9.02 26.94
N GLU A 173 -11.80 -8.11 26.72
CA GLU A 173 -13.23 -8.43 26.77
C GLU A 173 -13.64 -9.44 25.70
N ASN A 174 -13.06 -9.34 24.52
CA ASN A 174 -13.29 -10.32 23.45
C ASN A 174 -12.73 -11.72 23.77
N GLY A 175 -11.86 -11.85 24.79
CA GLY A 175 -11.15 -13.08 25.13
C GLY A 175 -9.96 -13.37 24.22
N ILE A 176 -9.27 -14.48 24.49
CA ILE A 176 -8.13 -14.95 23.67
C ILE A 176 -8.71 -15.64 22.43
N PRO A 177 -8.36 -15.20 21.21
CA PRO A 177 -8.86 -15.83 19.98
C PRO A 177 -8.21 -17.21 19.78
N ASP A 178 -8.96 -18.14 19.18
CA ASP A 178 -8.50 -19.51 18.89
C ASP A 178 -7.24 -19.55 18.02
N GLU A 179 -7.04 -18.54 17.19
CA GLU A 179 -5.88 -18.35 16.35
C GLU A 179 -4.58 -18.20 17.16
N ALA A 180 -4.62 -17.74 18.40
CA ALA A 180 -3.46 -17.67 19.29
C ALA A 180 -2.83 -19.07 19.54
N PHE A 181 -3.62 -20.13 19.42
CA PHE A 181 -3.21 -21.51 19.61
C PHE A 181 -2.86 -22.26 18.32
N ARG A 182 -2.69 -21.56 17.18
CA ARG A 182 -2.12 -22.20 15.98
C ARG A 182 -0.69 -22.65 16.24
N ALA A 183 -0.37 -23.87 15.81
CA ALA A 183 0.98 -24.39 15.92
C ALA A 183 1.93 -23.59 14.99
N ALA A 184 3.07 -23.18 15.54
CA ALA A 184 4.21 -22.61 14.83
C ALA A 184 5.38 -23.60 14.76
N ASP A 185 6.49 -23.21 14.13
CA ASP A 185 7.69 -24.03 14.10
C ASP A 185 8.21 -24.27 15.53
N GLY A 186 8.39 -25.56 15.87
CA GLY A 186 8.78 -26.00 17.21
C GLY A 186 7.61 -26.35 18.13
N ASP A 187 6.34 -26.06 17.74
CA ASP A 187 5.17 -26.46 18.51
C ASP A 187 4.71 -27.89 18.14
N ASP A 188 4.12 -28.62 19.10
CA ASP A 188 3.42 -29.88 18.87
C ASP A 188 2.01 -29.60 18.32
N ARG A 189 1.72 -30.08 17.11
CA ARG A 189 0.43 -29.87 16.44
C ARG A 189 -0.77 -30.47 17.20
N ARG A 190 -0.56 -31.60 17.87
CA ARG A 190 -1.60 -32.28 18.65
C ARG A 190 -1.90 -31.50 19.91
N HIS A 191 -0.86 -31.05 20.61
CA HIS A 191 -0.99 -30.22 21.81
C HIS A 191 -1.63 -28.85 21.48
N ALA A 192 -1.19 -28.18 20.42
CA ALA A 192 -1.79 -26.93 19.96
C ALA A 192 -3.30 -27.08 19.66
N ARG A 193 -3.73 -28.19 19.03
CA ARG A 193 -5.16 -28.49 18.81
C ARG A 193 -5.91 -28.74 20.13
N ALA A 194 -5.27 -29.37 21.13
CA ALA A 194 -5.87 -29.59 22.44
C ALA A 194 -6.09 -28.25 23.16
N LEU A 195 -5.08 -27.38 23.16
CA LEU A 195 -5.19 -26.02 23.73
C LEU A 195 -6.29 -25.20 23.04
N ARG A 196 -6.36 -25.25 21.71
CA ARG A 196 -7.43 -24.57 20.96
C ARG A 196 -8.83 -25.06 21.35
N ARG A 197 -9.00 -26.37 21.58
CA ARG A 197 -10.28 -26.93 22.07
C ARG A 197 -10.57 -26.48 23.51
N ALA A 198 -9.55 -26.43 24.37
CA ALA A 198 -9.68 -25.96 25.75
C ALA A 198 -9.97 -24.45 25.83
N ASN A 199 -9.63 -23.70 24.80
CA ASN A 199 -9.88 -22.26 24.73
C ASN A 199 -11.32 -21.89 24.37
N ALA A 200 -12.19 -22.86 24.05
CA ALA A 200 -13.59 -22.59 23.75
C ALA A 200 -14.19 -21.64 24.80
N LYS A 201 -14.93 -20.62 24.34
CA LYS A 201 -15.57 -19.64 25.25
C LYS A 201 -16.47 -20.38 26.23
N PRO A 202 -16.42 -20.07 27.54
CA PRO A 202 -17.40 -20.58 28.48
C PRO A 202 -18.81 -20.22 28.01
N ASP A 203 -19.76 -21.13 28.22
CA ASP A 203 -21.17 -20.90 27.91
C ASP A 203 -21.64 -19.60 28.62
N PRO A 204 -22.28 -18.63 27.92
CA PRO A 204 -22.79 -17.40 28.53
C PRO A 204 -23.71 -17.67 29.75
N GLY A 205 -24.37 -18.83 29.78
CA GLY A 205 -25.18 -19.25 30.93
C GLY A 205 -24.38 -19.62 32.18
N GLN A 206 -23.09 -20.03 32.05
CA GLN A 206 -22.21 -20.30 33.19
C GLN A 206 -21.58 -19.02 33.76
N ALA A 207 -21.33 -18.01 32.92
CA ALA A 207 -20.79 -16.71 33.36
C ALA A 207 -21.79 -15.94 34.28
N THR A 208 -23.09 -16.08 34.07
CA THR A 208 -24.12 -15.40 34.87
C THR A 208 -24.33 -15.97 36.28
N LEU A 209 -23.94 -17.21 36.53
CA LEU A 209 -24.07 -17.84 37.87
C LEU A 209 -23.01 -17.35 38.89
N PHE A 210 -21.95 -16.71 38.43
CA PHE A 210 -20.84 -16.22 39.28
C PHE A 210 -20.70 -14.70 39.31
N SER A 211 -21.54 -13.96 38.56
CA SER A 211 -21.49 -12.51 38.43
C SER A 211 -22.19 -11.70 39.51
N GLU A 212 -22.68 -12.34 40.59
CA GLU A 212 -23.32 -11.63 41.71
C GLU A 212 -22.36 -10.85 42.63
N HIS A 213 -21.04 -10.96 42.42
CA HIS A 213 -20.04 -10.19 43.15
C HIS A 213 -19.14 -9.45 42.16
N GLY A 214 -19.43 -8.16 41.90
CA GLY A 214 -18.59 -7.14 41.26
C GLY A 214 -17.71 -7.64 40.14
N GLY A 215 -18.24 -7.74 38.90
CA GLY A 215 -17.46 -8.16 37.71
C GLY A 215 -16.19 -7.31 37.53
N TYR A 216 -15.17 -7.90 36.90
CA TYR A 216 -13.92 -7.21 36.59
C TYR A 216 -14.19 -5.91 35.87
N SER A 217 -13.71 -4.82 36.45
CA SER A 217 -13.81 -3.50 35.87
C SER A 217 -12.58 -3.17 35.05
N HIS A 218 -12.77 -2.80 33.79
CA HIS A 218 -11.72 -2.26 32.94
C HIS A 218 -11.36 -0.81 33.33
N SER A 219 -12.13 -0.15 34.18
CA SER A 219 -11.90 1.24 34.58
C SER A 219 -10.51 1.45 35.12
N ASN A 220 -9.84 2.48 34.62
CA ASN A 220 -8.52 2.93 35.07
C ASN A 220 -8.58 4.34 35.72
N GLU A 221 -9.78 4.84 36.03
CA GLU A 221 -9.98 6.18 36.57
C GLU A 221 -9.21 6.43 37.85
N ALA A 222 -9.24 5.49 38.80
CA ALA A 222 -8.47 5.57 40.04
C ALA A 222 -6.96 5.63 39.81
N LEU A 223 -6.45 4.88 38.82
CA LEU A 223 -5.04 4.94 38.43
C LEU A 223 -4.70 6.29 37.79
N ALA A 224 -5.56 6.80 36.92
CA ALA A 224 -5.41 8.12 36.30
C ALA A 224 -5.41 9.26 37.31
N GLU A 225 -6.35 9.24 38.29
CA GLU A 225 -6.42 10.27 39.35
C GLU A 225 -5.18 10.23 40.24
N SER A 226 -4.69 9.03 40.58
CA SER A 226 -3.50 8.87 41.43
C SER A 226 -2.24 9.37 40.67
N LEU A 227 -2.11 9.05 39.38
CA LEU A 227 -1.00 9.54 38.53
C LEU A 227 -1.08 11.08 38.38
N ALA A 228 -2.26 11.63 38.19
CA ALA A 228 -2.46 13.09 38.13
C ALA A 228 -2.06 13.80 39.41
N LYS A 229 -2.28 13.20 40.60
CA LYS A 229 -1.82 13.73 41.89
C LYS A 229 -0.29 13.76 41.95
N ILE A 230 0.37 12.70 41.49
CA ILE A 230 1.85 12.63 41.42
C ILE A 230 2.41 13.71 40.51
N GLY A 231 1.81 13.92 39.32
CA GLY A 231 2.23 14.97 38.38
C GLY A 231 2.04 16.41 38.90
N ARG A 232 1.20 16.63 39.93
CA ARG A 232 0.98 17.94 40.58
C ARG A 232 1.91 18.20 41.78
N LEU A 233 2.72 17.21 42.17
CA LEU A 233 3.70 17.43 43.24
C LEU A 233 4.68 18.54 42.82
N PRO A 234 5.14 19.33 43.78
CA PRO A 234 6.18 20.34 43.49
C PRO A 234 7.39 19.66 42.85
N GLY A 235 8.04 20.37 41.92
CA GLY A 235 9.29 19.96 41.31
C GLY A 235 10.24 21.15 41.16
N GLY A 236 11.50 20.89 40.89
CA GLY A 236 12.54 21.89 40.73
C GLY A 236 13.53 21.96 41.88
N ALA A 237 13.31 21.18 42.93
CA ALA A 237 14.29 20.89 43.96
C ALA A 237 14.54 19.38 44.08
N ALA A 238 15.78 18.96 44.38
CA ALA A 238 16.16 17.53 44.40
C ALA A 238 15.37 16.67 45.42
N ALA A 239 14.82 17.30 46.49
CA ALA A 239 13.97 16.62 47.43
C ALA A 239 12.57 16.35 46.86
N ASP A 240 12.01 17.27 46.10
CA ASP A 240 10.70 17.16 45.48
C ASP A 240 10.73 16.08 44.36
N ASP A 241 11.78 16.09 43.54
CA ASP A 241 11.91 15.11 42.46
C ASP A 241 12.08 13.68 42.99
N ARG A 242 12.87 13.49 44.09
CA ARG A 242 12.97 12.19 44.78
C ARG A 242 11.63 11.74 45.36
N ARG A 243 10.86 12.66 45.91
CA ARG A 243 9.50 12.37 46.39
C ARG A 243 8.58 11.95 45.27
N GLN A 244 8.61 12.68 44.16
CA GLN A 244 7.79 12.36 42.98
C GLN A 244 8.13 10.98 42.39
N ALA A 245 9.42 10.65 42.26
CA ALA A 245 9.89 9.33 41.84
C ALA A 245 9.44 8.22 42.78
N ALA A 246 9.54 8.44 44.11
CA ALA A 246 9.11 7.46 45.12
C ALA A 246 7.58 7.20 45.08
N GLU A 247 6.78 8.26 44.95
CA GLU A 247 5.31 8.13 44.83
C GLU A 247 4.91 7.46 43.51
N TYR A 248 5.63 7.74 42.43
CA TYR A 248 5.41 7.06 41.17
C TYR A 248 5.74 5.56 41.23
N GLN A 249 6.83 5.20 41.91
CA GLN A 249 7.17 3.76 42.13
C GLN A 249 6.11 3.07 42.98
N LYS A 250 5.64 3.68 44.07
CA LYS A 250 4.53 3.14 44.88
C LYS A 250 3.25 2.95 44.05
N TRP A 251 2.95 3.88 43.13
CA TRP A 251 1.80 3.76 42.25
C TRP A 251 1.96 2.55 41.32
N ARG A 252 3.14 2.32 40.74
CA ARG A 252 3.42 1.14 39.90
C ARG A 252 3.35 -0.19 40.68
N ASP A 253 3.72 -0.17 41.95
CA ASP A 253 3.72 -1.33 42.81
C ASP A 253 2.35 -1.53 43.52
N SER A 254 1.36 -0.68 43.23
CA SER A 254 0.05 -0.83 43.82
C SER A 254 -0.64 -2.14 43.35
N ALA A 255 -1.42 -2.74 44.27
CA ALA A 255 -2.16 -3.97 43.96
C ALA A 255 -3.07 -3.79 42.75
N ALA A 256 -3.77 -2.64 42.65
CA ALA A 256 -4.66 -2.33 41.54
C ALA A 256 -3.93 -2.30 40.17
N PHE A 257 -2.75 -1.64 40.09
CA PHE A 257 -1.97 -1.60 38.87
C PHE A 257 -1.45 -3.01 38.50
N ARG A 258 -0.89 -3.74 39.48
CA ARG A 258 -0.36 -5.09 39.24
C ARG A 258 -1.42 -6.10 38.82
N ALA A 259 -2.60 -6.05 39.42
CA ALA A 259 -3.71 -6.95 39.03
C ALA A 259 -4.15 -6.73 37.58
N LYS A 260 -4.43 -5.48 37.19
CA LYS A 260 -4.81 -5.14 35.79
C LYS A 260 -3.73 -5.51 34.80
N ARG A 261 -2.47 -5.19 35.09
CA ARG A 261 -1.34 -5.56 34.25
C ARG A 261 -1.22 -7.07 34.09
N ARG A 262 -1.40 -7.86 35.14
CA ARG A 262 -1.31 -9.34 35.09
C ARG A 262 -2.35 -9.93 34.10
N VAL A 263 -3.58 -9.43 34.11
CA VAL A 263 -4.63 -9.85 33.17
C VAL A 263 -4.26 -9.51 31.73
N ALA A 264 -3.74 -8.32 31.50
CA ALA A 264 -3.34 -7.86 30.18
C ALA A 264 -2.07 -8.60 29.66
N ASP A 265 -1.07 -8.82 30.54
CA ASP A 265 0.11 -9.63 30.24
C ASP A 265 -0.28 -11.08 29.90
N ALA A 266 -1.21 -11.69 30.67
CA ALA A 266 -1.69 -13.05 30.46
C ALA A 266 -2.38 -13.19 29.08
N TRP A 267 -3.18 -12.22 28.69
CA TRP A 267 -3.80 -12.19 27.37
C TRP A 267 -2.77 -12.12 26.24
N CYS A 268 -1.74 -11.26 26.37
CA CYS A 268 -0.66 -11.14 25.39
C CYS A 268 0.22 -12.39 25.32
N ALA A 269 0.54 -12.99 26.46
CA ALA A 269 1.41 -14.16 26.56
C ALA A 269 0.85 -15.38 25.80
N ALA A 270 -0.48 -15.52 25.66
CA ALA A 270 -1.09 -16.63 24.93
C ALA A 270 -0.60 -16.75 23.47
N PHE A 271 -0.23 -15.64 22.84
CA PHE A 271 0.32 -15.62 21.47
C PHE A 271 1.77 -16.07 21.39
N ALA A 272 2.54 -15.91 22.48
CA ALA A 272 3.95 -16.27 22.55
C ALA A 272 4.18 -17.62 23.26
N TRP A 273 3.17 -18.16 23.96
CA TRP A 273 3.27 -19.39 24.76
C TRP A 273 3.66 -20.58 23.90
N ALA A 274 4.62 -21.38 24.36
CA ALA A 274 5.02 -22.62 23.69
C ALA A 274 3.89 -23.67 23.76
N LYS A 275 3.60 -24.31 22.63
CA LYS A 275 2.49 -25.28 22.53
C LYS A 275 3.07 -26.69 22.48
N THR A 276 3.79 -27.04 23.54
CA THR A 276 4.41 -28.37 23.72
C THR A 276 3.95 -29.00 25.03
N PRO A 277 3.95 -30.35 25.14
CA PRO A 277 3.56 -31.03 26.38
C PRO A 277 4.40 -30.66 27.61
N ASP A 278 5.68 -30.30 27.38
CA ASP A 278 6.63 -29.95 28.45
C ASP A 278 6.54 -28.48 28.89
N ALA A 279 5.74 -27.65 28.18
CA ALA A 279 5.53 -26.26 28.54
C ALA A 279 4.61 -26.15 29.78
N PRO A 280 4.79 -25.11 30.62
CA PRO A 280 3.85 -24.82 31.70
C PRO A 280 2.41 -24.74 31.23
N PRO A 281 1.40 -24.98 32.09
CA PRO A 281 -0.02 -24.89 31.73
C PRO A 281 -0.35 -23.54 31.06
N ALA A 282 -0.87 -23.59 29.85
CA ALA A 282 -1.11 -22.40 29.03
C ALA A 282 -2.35 -21.62 29.52
N ILE A 283 -2.34 -20.32 29.29
CA ILE A 283 -3.44 -19.43 29.60
C ILE A 283 -4.50 -19.53 28.49
N VAL A 284 -5.66 -20.10 28.82
CA VAL A 284 -6.86 -20.16 27.98
C VAL A 284 -7.94 -19.26 28.54
N ASN A 285 -9.05 -19.05 27.80
CA ASN A 285 -10.13 -18.12 28.17
C ASN A 285 -10.68 -18.36 29.59
N ARG A 286 -10.79 -19.62 30.03
CA ARG A 286 -11.23 -19.93 31.40
C ARG A 286 -10.26 -19.38 32.45
N VAL A 287 -8.94 -19.58 32.23
CA VAL A 287 -7.90 -19.07 33.14
C VAL A 287 -7.89 -17.55 33.14
N LEU A 288 -8.06 -16.93 31.96
CA LEU A 288 -8.16 -15.47 31.84
C LEU A 288 -9.37 -14.93 32.59
N LEU A 289 -10.52 -15.61 32.54
CA LEU A 289 -11.72 -15.26 33.29
C LEU A 289 -11.48 -15.37 34.81
N ASP A 290 -10.88 -16.47 35.28
CA ASP A 290 -10.55 -16.64 36.69
C ASP A 290 -9.61 -15.54 37.22
N LEU A 291 -8.63 -15.10 36.38
CA LEU A 291 -7.74 -13.96 36.71
C LEU A 291 -8.49 -12.62 36.79
N ARG A 292 -9.54 -12.44 35.99
CA ARG A 292 -10.38 -11.25 35.99
C ARG A 292 -11.31 -11.18 37.22
N GLU A 293 -11.89 -12.29 37.60
CA GLU A 293 -12.96 -12.32 38.63
C GLU A 293 -12.44 -12.38 40.06
N ARG A 294 -11.26 -13.00 40.29
CA ARG A 294 -10.81 -13.33 41.64
C ARG A 294 -9.72 -12.42 42.20
N GLU A 295 -9.15 -11.51 41.43
CA GLU A 295 -8.02 -10.62 41.82
C GLU A 295 -6.94 -11.28 42.72
N ALA A 296 -6.98 -12.60 42.92
CA ALA A 296 -6.27 -13.31 43.96
C ALA A 296 -4.87 -13.74 43.51
N GLU A 297 -3.90 -13.53 44.38
CA GLU A 297 -2.61 -14.23 44.33
C GLU A 297 -2.86 -15.75 44.44
N GLY A 298 -2.28 -16.55 43.49
CA GLY A 298 -2.38 -18.01 43.56
C GLY A 298 -3.32 -18.68 42.56
N ILE A 299 -3.95 -17.93 41.63
CA ILE A 299 -4.77 -18.51 40.54
C ILE A 299 -3.90 -19.26 39.51
N LEU A 300 -2.75 -18.71 39.20
CA LEU A 300 -1.80 -19.37 38.27
C LEU A 300 -0.86 -20.29 39.05
N PRO A 301 -0.59 -21.52 38.52
CA PRO A 301 0.53 -22.32 39.01
C PRO A 301 1.82 -21.50 38.97
N ALA A 302 2.74 -21.78 39.93
CA ALA A 302 4.00 -21.04 40.03
C ALA A 302 4.82 -21.07 38.71
N GLU A 303 4.81 -22.22 38.02
CA GLU A 303 5.47 -22.41 36.73
C GLU A 303 4.84 -21.55 35.61
N SER A 304 3.52 -21.43 35.58
CA SER A 304 2.82 -20.57 34.61
C SER A 304 3.04 -19.07 34.90
N LEU A 305 3.14 -18.71 36.19
CA LEU A 305 3.48 -17.34 36.58
C LEU A 305 4.91 -16.98 36.17
N ALA A 306 5.86 -17.88 36.41
CA ALA A 306 7.26 -17.69 36.01
C ALA A 306 7.39 -17.54 34.47
N GLU A 307 6.65 -18.37 33.72
CA GLU A 307 6.63 -18.28 32.26
C GLU A 307 5.99 -16.96 31.76
N LEU A 308 4.89 -16.52 32.39
CA LEU A 308 4.28 -15.22 32.10
C LEU A 308 5.28 -14.07 32.32
N ASP A 309 6.01 -14.06 33.43
CA ASP A 309 7.03 -13.06 33.74
C ASP A 309 8.22 -13.12 32.75
N ARG A 310 8.63 -14.32 32.36
CA ARG A 310 9.67 -14.53 31.35
C ARG A 310 9.23 -13.94 29.99
N LEU A 311 8.03 -14.29 29.50
CA LEU A 311 7.49 -13.81 28.23
C LEU A 311 7.28 -12.28 28.23
N ARG A 312 6.83 -11.72 29.37
CA ARG A 312 6.73 -10.28 29.53
C ARG A 312 8.11 -9.62 29.41
N GLY A 313 9.13 -10.17 30.03
CA GLY A 313 10.51 -9.66 29.96
C GLY A 313 11.08 -9.76 28.56
N GLU A 314 10.85 -10.88 27.86
CA GLU A 314 11.35 -11.13 26.50
C GLU A 314 10.68 -10.24 25.45
N HIS A 315 9.36 -10.05 25.54
CA HIS A 315 8.58 -9.37 24.50
C HIS A 315 8.20 -7.93 24.84
N GLY A 316 8.40 -7.50 26.09
CA GLY A 316 8.21 -6.12 26.53
C GLY A 316 6.76 -5.64 26.42
N PHE A 317 5.75 -6.46 26.79
CA PHE A 317 4.33 -6.11 26.65
C PHE A 317 4.03 -4.71 27.20
N PHE A 318 3.28 -3.89 26.42
CA PHE A 318 3.00 -2.50 26.73
C PHE A 318 1.50 -2.20 26.59
N HIS A 319 0.83 -1.95 27.72
CA HIS A 319 -0.61 -1.70 27.77
C HIS A 319 -0.86 -0.20 27.91
N TRP A 320 -1.24 0.44 26.79
CA TRP A 320 -1.31 1.89 26.66
C TRP A 320 -2.25 2.56 27.68
N ASP A 321 -3.37 1.97 27.98
CA ASP A 321 -4.35 2.44 28.96
C ASP A 321 -3.90 2.27 30.42
N LEU A 322 -2.98 1.36 30.71
CA LEU A 322 -2.39 1.19 32.03
C LEU A 322 -1.12 2.03 32.23
N GLU A 323 -0.29 2.13 31.22
CA GLU A 323 0.97 2.90 31.29
C GLU A 323 0.75 4.42 31.22
N PHE A 324 -0.29 4.87 30.45
CA PHE A 324 -0.68 6.26 30.31
C PHE A 324 -2.19 6.49 30.58
N PRO A 325 -2.66 6.19 31.81
CA PRO A 325 -4.10 6.29 32.14
C PRO A 325 -4.62 7.74 32.15
N ASP A 326 -3.73 8.72 32.20
CA ASP A 326 -4.04 10.15 32.07
C ASP A 326 -4.40 10.53 30.62
N VAL A 327 -3.91 9.81 29.63
CA VAL A 327 -4.18 9.97 28.19
C VAL A 327 -5.32 9.08 27.72
N PHE A 328 -5.33 7.80 28.16
CA PHE A 328 -6.27 6.76 27.74
C PHE A 328 -7.21 6.38 28.89
N ARG A 329 -8.32 7.09 29.02
CA ARG A 329 -9.27 6.88 30.14
C ARG A 329 -10.33 5.84 29.79
N VAL A 330 -10.52 4.89 30.68
CA VAL A 330 -11.55 3.86 30.61
C VAL A 330 -12.47 4.05 31.80
N SER A 331 -13.72 4.42 31.57
CA SER A 331 -14.72 4.58 32.63
C SER A 331 -15.34 3.25 33.03
N GLU A 332 -16.05 3.25 34.16
CA GLU A 332 -16.74 2.07 34.66
C GLU A 332 -17.75 1.56 33.62
N GLY A 333 -17.79 0.26 33.42
CA GLY A 333 -18.65 -0.40 32.44
C GLY A 333 -18.23 -0.21 30.95
N GLU A 334 -17.16 0.53 30.67
CA GLU A 334 -16.66 0.72 29.31
C GLU A 334 -15.50 -0.25 28.99
N THR A 335 -15.40 -0.65 27.72
CA THR A 335 -14.32 -1.47 27.17
C THR A 335 -13.47 -0.73 26.14
N ARG A 336 -13.80 0.54 25.89
CA ARG A 336 -13.03 1.43 25.00
C ARG A 336 -12.52 2.60 25.82
N TRP A 337 -11.28 2.98 25.59
CA TRP A 337 -10.76 4.21 26.17
C TRP A 337 -11.30 5.45 25.45
N ARG A 338 -11.39 6.51 26.21
CA ARG A 338 -11.60 7.88 25.71
C ARG A 338 -10.28 8.65 25.78
N GLY A 339 -10.14 9.65 24.92
CA GLY A 339 -8.90 10.43 24.85
C GLY A 339 -7.98 9.93 23.73
N GLY A 340 -6.70 9.97 23.99
CA GLY A 340 -5.62 9.71 23.04
C GLY A 340 -4.65 10.91 22.96
N PHE A 341 -3.57 10.75 22.23
CA PHE A 341 -2.59 11.81 22.01
C PHE A 341 -3.10 12.85 21.01
N SER A 342 -2.81 14.13 21.29
CA SER A 342 -3.11 15.22 20.36
C SER A 342 -2.28 15.13 19.09
N CYS A 343 -1.02 14.67 19.21
CA CYS A 343 -0.12 14.43 18.09
C CYS A 343 0.73 13.18 18.38
N VAL A 344 0.89 12.31 17.39
CA VAL A 344 1.83 11.18 17.43
C VAL A 344 2.79 11.31 16.26
N LEU A 345 4.08 11.38 16.56
CA LEU A 345 5.15 11.52 15.59
C LEU A 345 6.06 10.31 15.68
N SER A 346 6.46 9.70 14.56
CA SER A 346 7.40 8.60 14.62
C SER A 346 8.24 8.44 13.36
N ALA A 347 9.47 7.99 13.55
CA ALA A 347 10.31 7.44 12.49
C ALA A 347 10.69 6.00 12.86
N PRO A 348 9.73 5.07 12.75
CA PRO A 348 9.90 3.73 13.27
C PRO A 348 10.89 2.90 12.46
N PRO A 349 11.39 1.78 13.01
CA PRO A 349 12.21 0.83 12.27
C PRO A 349 11.47 0.30 11.04
N ARG A 350 12.24 0.00 9.96
CA ARG A 350 11.70 -0.43 8.64
C ARG A 350 12.04 -1.88 8.36
N GLU A 351 11.80 -2.75 9.32
CA GLU A 351 12.12 -4.17 9.26
C GLU A 351 11.02 -4.97 8.57
N GLN A 352 11.42 -6.07 7.95
CA GLN A 352 10.50 -7.10 7.46
C GLN A 352 10.40 -8.22 8.49
N ILE A 353 9.17 -8.51 8.92
CA ILE A 353 8.85 -9.58 9.86
C ILE A 353 8.33 -10.76 9.04
N ASP A 354 9.20 -11.73 8.78
CA ASP A 354 8.90 -12.89 7.95
C ASP A 354 7.85 -13.81 8.60
N ARG A 355 7.01 -14.40 7.75
CA ARG A 355 6.03 -15.44 8.10
C ARG A 355 6.69 -16.69 8.68
N ARG A 356 7.93 -17.01 8.28
CA ARG A 356 8.70 -18.19 8.72
C ARG A 356 9.36 -18.00 10.08
N GLY A 357 9.48 -16.75 10.56
CA GLY A 357 10.08 -16.46 11.86
C GLY A 357 9.18 -16.88 13.03
N LYS A 358 9.79 -17.32 14.15
CA LYS A 358 9.09 -17.58 15.43
C LYS A 358 8.65 -16.29 16.13
N SER A 359 8.52 -15.18 15.41
CA SER A 359 8.24 -13.87 15.96
C SER A 359 6.88 -13.83 16.66
N ALA A 360 6.89 -13.55 17.95
CA ALA A 360 5.67 -13.29 18.71
C ALA A 360 4.89 -12.10 18.13
N VAL A 361 5.59 -11.08 17.60
CA VAL A 361 4.97 -9.94 16.91
C VAL A 361 4.15 -10.42 15.71
N PHE A 362 4.69 -11.30 14.87
CA PHE A 362 3.96 -11.82 13.71
C PHE A 362 2.68 -12.54 14.13
N ARG A 363 2.76 -13.43 15.13
CA ARG A 363 1.57 -14.16 15.64
C ARG A 363 0.57 -13.21 16.27
N PHE A 364 1.05 -12.26 17.08
CA PHE A 364 0.19 -11.25 17.69
C PHE A 364 -0.56 -10.43 16.64
N VAL A 365 0.15 -9.89 15.65
CA VAL A 365 -0.43 -9.06 14.57
C VAL A 365 -1.50 -9.83 13.78
N THR A 366 -1.20 -11.07 13.40
CA THR A 366 -2.08 -11.86 12.52
C THR A 366 -3.27 -12.51 13.23
N SER A 367 -3.24 -12.57 14.58
CA SER A 367 -4.21 -13.37 15.33
C SER A 367 -4.95 -12.59 16.44
N SER A 368 -4.43 -11.44 16.89
CA SER A 368 -5.02 -10.70 18.01
C SER A 368 -6.24 -9.85 17.64
N GLY A 369 -6.39 -9.49 16.37
CA GLY A 369 -7.35 -8.50 15.92
C GLY A 369 -6.96 -7.04 16.22
N ALA A 370 -5.73 -6.80 16.71
CA ALA A 370 -5.21 -5.46 17.00
C ALA A 370 -4.75 -4.69 15.75
N TYR A 371 -4.50 -5.40 14.63
CA TYR A 371 -3.95 -4.86 13.39
C TYR A 371 -4.73 -5.37 12.16
N PRO A 372 -6.00 -5.03 12.01
CA PRO A 372 -6.84 -5.57 10.94
C PRO A 372 -6.38 -5.15 9.53
N GLU A 373 -5.87 -3.92 9.36
CA GLU A 373 -5.45 -3.41 8.05
C GLU A 373 -4.13 -4.06 7.59
N CYS A 374 -3.14 -4.19 8.47
CA CYS A 374 -1.87 -4.87 8.16
C CYS A 374 -2.06 -6.38 7.98
N ALA A 375 -2.95 -7.01 8.77
CA ALA A 375 -3.29 -8.42 8.60
C ALA A 375 -3.98 -8.68 7.25
N ALA A 376 -4.87 -7.79 6.82
CA ALA A 376 -5.49 -7.84 5.50
C ALA A 376 -4.45 -7.62 4.39
N GLY A 377 -3.54 -6.66 4.56
CA GLY A 377 -2.43 -6.42 3.63
C GLY A 377 -1.49 -7.62 3.45
N LEU A 378 -1.28 -8.43 4.51
CA LEU A 378 -0.50 -9.68 4.42
C LEU A 378 -1.20 -10.77 3.59
N ALA A 379 -2.53 -10.71 3.44
CA ALA A 379 -3.29 -11.65 2.63
C ALA A 379 -3.21 -11.35 1.12
N GLU A 380 -2.69 -10.17 0.73
CA GLU A 380 -2.53 -9.79 -0.66
C GLU A 380 -1.56 -10.71 -1.41
N PRO A 381 -1.83 -11.02 -2.69
CA PRO A 381 -0.94 -11.83 -3.52
C PRO A 381 0.47 -11.24 -3.62
N GLY A 382 1.48 -12.07 -3.36
CA GLY A 382 2.89 -11.66 -3.43
C GLY A 382 3.44 -10.99 -2.17
N VAL A 383 2.63 -10.81 -1.11
CA VAL A 383 3.09 -10.31 0.19
C VAL A 383 3.49 -11.48 1.09
N SER A 384 4.78 -11.59 1.42
CA SER A 384 5.34 -12.68 2.23
C SER A 384 5.72 -12.27 3.66
N ALA A 385 5.83 -10.98 3.94
CA ALA A 385 6.28 -10.44 5.21
C ALA A 385 5.44 -9.23 5.64
N LEU A 386 5.33 -9.01 6.94
CA LEU A 386 4.83 -7.77 7.54
C LEU A 386 5.94 -6.72 7.57
N ARG A 387 5.58 -5.46 7.40
CA ARG A 387 6.50 -4.33 7.55
C ARG A 387 6.24 -3.63 8.88
N SER A 388 7.29 -3.47 9.68
CA SER A 388 7.19 -2.84 11.02
C SER A 388 6.70 -1.39 10.94
N ASP A 389 7.13 -0.60 9.97
CA ASP A 389 6.71 0.78 9.77
C ASP A 389 5.19 0.93 9.49
N LEU A 390 4.58 -0.03 8.77
CA LEU A 390 3.13 -0.08 8.59
C LEU A 390 2.39 -0.45 9.89
N LEU A 391 2.95 -1.38 10.68
CA LEU A 391 2.40 -1.72 11.98
C LEU A 391 2.41 -0.52 12.93
N PHE A 392 3.50 0.24 12.97
CA PHE A 392 3.56 1.50 13.72
C PHE A 392 2.54 2.51 13.20
N THR A 393 2.36 2.63 11.88
CA THR A 393 1.33 3.52 11.30
C THR A 393 -0.07 3.14 11.78
N GLU A 394 -0.44 1.85 11.74
CA GLU A 394 -1.73 1.36 12.23
C GLU A 394 -1.86 1.53 13.76
N ARG A 395 -0.78 1.31 14.51
CA ARG A 395 -0.76 1.59 15.96
C ARG A 395 -0.99 3.08 16.23
N ILE A 396 -0.33 3.98 15.54
CA ILE A 396 -0.50 5.43 15.69
C ILE A 396 -1.97 5.81 15.50
N MET A 397 -2.67 5.26 14.50
CA MET A 397 -4.11 5.53 14.31
C MET A 397 -4.94 5.21 15.56
N THR A 398 -4.58 4.16 16.30
CA THR A 398 -5.31 3.76 17.52
C THR A 398 -4.95 4.61 18.74
N LEU A 399 -3.80 5.29 18.72
CA LEU A 399 -3.31 6.11 19.83
C LEU A 399 -3.74 7.57 19.75
N LEU A 400 -4.23 8.03 18.60
CA LEU A 400 -4.66 9.40 18.41
C LEU A 400 -5.99 9.71 19.09
N ALA A 401 -6.09 10.91 19.66
CA ALA A 401 -7.37 11.49 20.01
C ALA A 401 -8.25 11.68 18.75
N PRO A 402 -9.58 11.82 18.90
CA PRO A 402 -10.47 12.02 17.74
C PRO A 402 -10.07 13.19 16.82
N GLU A 403 -9.55 14.26 17.39
CA GLU A 403 -9.03 15.44 16.65
C GLU A 403 -7.50 15.44 16.49
N GLY A 404 -6.86 14.32 16.88
CA GLY A 404 -5.40 14.20 16.87
C GLY A 404 -4.85 13.92 15.45
N LEU A 405 -3.59 14.30 15.25
CA LEU A 405 -2.87 14.04 14.00
C LEU A 405 -1.66 13.13 14.21
N GLY A 406 -1.48 12.18 13.29
CA GLY A 406 -0.31 11.32 13.21
C GLY A 406 0.63 11.75 12.10
N GLY A 407 1.92 11.78 12.39
CA GLY A 407 2.99 11.95 11.42
C GLY A 407 3.99 10.79 11.47
N CYS A 408 4.25 10.13 10.35
CA CYS A 408 5.11 8.96 10.31
C CYS A 408 6.07 8.98 9.13
N ALA A 409 7.36 8.72 9.39
CA ALA A 409 8.37 8.53 8.34
C ALA A 409 8.54 7.04 8.06
N ILE A 410 7.99 6.58 6.93
CA ILE A 410 7.94 5.18 6.51
C ILE A 410 8.85 4.91 5.31
N ALA A 411 8.97 3.66 4.88
CA ALA A 411 9.81 3.31 3.75
C ALA A 411 9.32 3.98 2.45
N PRO A 412 10.24 4.29 1.51
CA PRO A 412 9.89 4.89 0.22
C PRO A 412 9.00 3.96 -0.60
N ARG A 413 8.27 4.53 -1.56
CA ARG A 413 7.36 3.81 -2.48
C ARG A 413 6.25 3.01 -1.77
N THR A 414 5.93 3.35 -0.53
CA THR A 414 4.90 2.65 0.25
C THR A 414 3.52 2.78 -0.38
N ALA A 415 3.22 3.89 -1.05
CA ALA A 415 1.92 4.11 -1.72
C ALA A 415 1.58 3.00 -2.75
N ALA A 416 2.59 2.50 -3.46
CA ALA A 416 2.44 1.45 -4.47
C ALA A 416 2.55 0.02 -3.91
N ALA A 417 3.03 -0.14 -2.66
CA ALA A 417 3.28 -1.45 -2.08
C ALA A 417 1.98 -2.23 -1.81
N PRO A 418 1.83 -3.48 -2.32
CA PRO A 418 0.60 -4.27 -2.12
C PRO A 418 0.19 -4.41 -0.64
N GLY A 419 1.15 -4.66 0.25
CA GLY A 419 0.89 -4.82 1.69
C GLY A 419 0.41 -3.54 2.40
N ALA A 420 0.56 -2.36 1.79
CA ALA A 420 0.11 -1.09 2.34
C ALA A 420 -1.29 -0.65 1.84
N ARG A 421 -1.84 -1.33 0.83
CA ARG A 421 -3.09 -0.91 0.14
C ARG A 421 -4.29 -0.81 1.09
N HIS A 422 -4.47 -1.80 1.98
CA HIS A 422 -5.57 -1.80 2.95
C HIS A 422 -5.46 -0.61 3.90
N LEU A 423 -4.29 -0.40 4.48
CA LEU A 423 -4.03 0.68 5.45
C LEU A 423 -4.18 2.06 4.80
N LEU A 424 -3.43 2.34 3.74
CA LEU A 424 -3.43 3.64 3.07
C LEU A 424 -4.75 3.93 2.35
N GLY A 425 -5.29 2.94 1.63
CA GLY A 425 -6.61 3.04 1.01
C GLY A 425 -7.72 3.21 2.04
N GLY A 426 -7.61 2.58 3.22
CA GLY A 426 -8.49 2.77 4.36
C GLY A 426 -8.44 4.21 4.89
N LEU A 427 -7.26 4.78 5.08
CA LEU A 427 -7.08 6.19 5.46
C LEU A 427 -7.69 7.13 4.43
N MET A 428 -7.47 6.88 3.14
CA MET A 428 -8.03 7.69 2.06
C MET A 428 -9.56 7.62 2.01
N ARG A 429 -10.15 6.42 2.03
CA ARG A 429 -11.62 6.23 2.01
C ARG A 429 -12.32 6.89 3.19
N ARG A 430 -11.69 6.90 4.38
CA ARG A 430 -12.22 7.57 5.57
C ARG A 430 -12.01 9.08 5.56
N GLY A 431 -11.33 9.64 4.54
CA GLY A 431 -10.93 11.04 4.50
C GLY A 431 -9.98 11.42 5.64
N ALA A 432 -9.22 10.44 6.15
CA ALA A 432 -8.29 10.64 7.25
C ALA A 432 -6.87 10.96 6.78
N LEU A 433 -6.51 10.61 5.54
CA LEU A 433 -5.22 10.94 4.96
C LEU A 433 -5.13 12.46 4.72
N ALA A 434 -4.12 13.11 5.31
CA ALA A 434 -3.86 14.53 5.12
C ALA A 434 -2.80 14.77 4.03
N SER A 435 -1.66 14.05 4.12
CA SER A 435 -0.62 14.12 3.10
C SER A 435 0.19 12.83 3.01
N LEU A 436 0.77 12.62 1.82
CA LEU A 436 1.74 11.56 1.55
C LEU A 436 2.80 12.12 0.59
N TYR A 437 4.04 12.20 1.06
CA TYR A 437 5.18 12.71 0.31
C TYR A 437 6.27 11.65 0.20
N ASP A 438 6.53 11.17 -1.01
CA ASP A 438 7.52 10.15 -1.31
C ASP A 438 8.81 10.79 -1.85
N PHE A 439 9.89 10.66 -1.09
CA PHE A 439 11.20 11.24 -1.38
C PHE A 439 12.16 10.14 -1.85
N THR A 440 12.80 10.39 -2.98
CA THR A 440 13.76 9.46 -3.61
C THR A 440 15.13 10.11 -3.86
N GLY A 441 15.31 11.34 -3.38
CA GLY A 441 16.53 12.12 -3.55
C GLY A 441 17.74 11.59 -2.78
N PRO A 442 18.90 12.24 -2.94
CA PRO A 442 20.16 11.78 -2.36
C PRO A 442 20.22 11.91 -0.83
N ASP A 443 19.54 12.90 -0.25
CA ASP A 443 19.62 13.19 1.18
C ASP A 443 18.88 12.18 2.04
N ALA A 444 17.71 11.72 1.55
CA ALA A 444 16.93 10.69 2.23
C ALA A 444 15.97 9.98 1.28
N ARG A 445 15.83 8.67 1.45
CA ARG A 445 14.83 7.84 0.77
C ARG A 445 13.78 7.39 1.78
N LEU A 446 12.65 8.07 1.78
CA LEU A 446 11.56 7.80 2.71
C LEU A 446 10.23 8.36 2.20
N CYS A 447 9.14 7.95 2.84
CA CYS A 447 7.83 8.52 2.64
C CYS A 447 7.35 9.18 3.94
N LEU A 448 6.97 10.46 3.89
CA LEU A 448 6.31 11.15 5.01
C LEU A 448 4.80 11.05 4.85
N LEU A 449 4.17 10.53 5.88
CA LEU A 449 2.73 10.30 5.96
C LEU A 449 2.14 11.13 7.09
N THR A 450 1.07 11.90 6.81
CA THR A 450 0.29 12.61 7.83
C THR A 450 -1.18 12.23 7.72
N PHE A 451 -1.83 11.97 8.86
CA PHE A 451 -3.23 11.52 8.90
C PHE A 451 -3.93 11.88 10.21
N ALA A 452 -5.26 11.91 10.20
CA ALA A 452 -6.11 12.21 11.34
C ALA A 452 -6.60 10.94 12.06
N GLY A 453 -6.83 11.01 13.38
CA GLY A 453 -7.24 9.88 14.21
C GLY A 453 -8.71 9.48 14.07
N GLY A 454 -9.62 10.42 14.13
CA GLY A 454 -11.06 10.17 14.35
C GLY A 454 -11.97 10.28 13.12
N ALA A 455 -11.49 10.01 11.91
CA ALA A 455 -12.32 10.17 10.71
C ALA A 455 -13.48 9.16 10.66
N VAL A 456 -14.71 9.65 10.79
CA VAL A 456 -15.93 8.92 10.48
C VAL A 456 -16.21 9.08 8.98
N PRO A 457 -16.55 8.03 8.23
CA PRO A 457 -16.88 8.15 6.82
C PRO A 457 -17.97 9.22 6.59
N GLY A 458 -17.67 10.21 5.75
CA GLY A 458 -18.62 11.27 5.39
C GLY A 458 -18.74 12.46 6.35
N SER A 459 -18.02 12.48 7.47
CA SER A 459 -17.99 13.65 8.36
C SER A 459 -16.62 14.30 8.34
N PRO A 460 -16.51 15.59 7.96
CA PRO A 460 -15.26 16.32 8.15
C PRO A 460 -14.91 16.35 9.64
N VAL A 461 -13.69 15.96 10.01
CA VAL A 461 -13.21 16.07 11.39
C VAL A 461 -13.13 17.58 11.72
N PRO A 462 -13.93 18.09 12.68
CA PRO A 462 -13.88 19.51 13.00
C PRO A 462 -12.47 19.91 13.46
N GLY A 463 -11.89 20.92 12.81
CA GLY A 463 -10.53 21.37 13.12
C GLY A 463 -9.39 20.60 12.45
N SER A 464 -9.69 19.53 11.72
CA SER A 464 -8.70 18.81 10.91
C SER A 464 -8.16 19.70 9.79
N PRO A 465 -6.83 19.66 9.49
CA PRO A 465 -6.28 20.29 8.29
C PRO A 465 -6.78 19.62 7.01
N VAL A 466 -7.38 18.44 7.12
CA VAL A 466 -8.03 17.69 6.03
C VAL A 466 -9.40 18.34 5.74
N ARG A 467 -9.39 19.52 5.12
CA ARG A 467 -10.62 20.19 4.69
C ARG A 467 -11.31 19.38 3.58
N GLY A 468 -12.51 18.86 3.88
CA GLY A 468 -13.29 18.09 2.90
C GLY A 468 -12.75 16.71 2.55
N GLY A 469 -11.83 16.15 3.34
CA GLY A 469 -11.26 14.82 3.09
C GLY A 469 -10.23 14.77 1.96
N VAL A 470 -9.82 15.91 1.40
CA VAL A 470 -8.84 15.99 0.31
C VAL A 470 -7.43 15.82 0.86
N ALA A 471 -6.68 14.86 0.34
CA ALA A 471 -5.30 14.60 0.70
C ALA A 471 -4.31 15.26 -0.28
N ARG A 472 -3.14 15.68 0.23
CA ARG A 472 -2.06 16.25 -0.57
C ARG A 472 -0.97 15.21 -0.82
N PHE A 473 -0.50 15.16 -2.06
CA PHE A 473 0.50 14.19 -2.51
C PHE A 473 1.69 14.88 -3.17
N GLY A 474 2.85 14.22 -3.08
CA GLY A 474 4.03 14.50 -3.88
C GLY A 474 4.84 13.21 -4.02
N PHE A 475 5.26 12.88 -5.22
CA PHE A 475 6.00 11.65 -5.50
C PHE A 475 7.32 11.91 -6.22
N ARG A 476 8.30 11.06 -5.94
CA ARG A 476 9.63 11.13 -6.55
C ARG A 476 10.28 12.50 -6.33
N LEU A 477 10.09 13.06 -5.13
CA LEU A 477 10.67 14.34 -4.74
C LEU A 477 12.14 14.13 -4.34
N ASP A 478 12.99 15.12 -4.67
CA ASP A 478 14.38 15.11 -4.21
C ASP A 478 14.49 15.58 -2.76
N GLY A 479 13.60 16.50 -2.34
CA GLY A 479 13.57 16.99 -0.96
C GLY A 479 12.34 17.82 -0.63
N PRO A 480 12.14 18.20 0.66
CA PRO A 480 10.99 18.97 1.10
C PRO A 480 10.83 20.34 0.44
N ALA A 481 11.91 20.93 -0.08
CA ALA A 481 11.87 22.21 -0.77
C ALA A 481 10.96 22.19 -2.02
N GLU A 482 10.89 21.06 -2.72
CA GLU A 482 10.04 20.89 -3.91
C GLU A 482 8.54 20.93 -3.60
N LEU A 483 8.14 20.75 -2.33
CA LEU A 483 6.72 20.88 -1.93
C LEU A 483 6.18 22.30 -2.06
N GLY A 484 7.07 23.30 -2.16
CA GLY A 484 6.73 24.69 -2.46
C GLY A 484 6.40 24.94 -3.94
N ASP A 485 6.82 24.04 -4.83
CA ASP A 485 6.49 24.06 -6.25
C ASP A 485 5.10 23.45 -6.47
N GLY A 486 4.16 24.27 -6.97
CA GLY A 486 2.78 23.86 -7.23
C GLY A 486 2.67 22.73 -8.25
N ASP A 487 3.67 22.57 -9.13
CA ASP A 487 3.67 21.53 -10.15
C ASP A 487 4.12 20.17 -9.61
N ARG A 488 4.90 20.13 -8.53
CA ARG A 488 5.43 18.91 -7.91
C ARG A 488 4.48 18.28 -6.88
N SER A 489 3.42 18.98 -6.48
CA SER A 489 2.44 18.48 -5.53
C SER A 489 1.02 18.64 -6.05
N PHE A 490 0.13 17.72 -5.69
CA PHE A 490 -1.27 17.72 -6.08
C PHE A 490 -2.19 17.30 -4.93
N THR A 491 -3.49 17.53 -5.12
CA THR A 491 -4.52 17.11 -4.17
C THR A 491 -5.46 16.11 -4.83
N LEU A 492 -5.96 15.15 -4.04
CA LEU A 492 -6.89 14.14 -4.52
C LEU A 492 -8.00 13.92 -3.48
N ALA A 493 -9.24 13.89 -3.96
CA ALA A 493 -10.38 13.54 -3.14
C ALA A 493 -10.53 12.00 -3.02
N PRO A 494 -11.14 11.48 -1.93
CA PRO A 494 -11.38 10.04 -1.78
C PRO A 494 -12.17 9.42 -2.92
N GLY A 495 -13.14 10.17 -3.48
CA GLY A 495 -13.96 9.71 -4.61
C GLY A 495 -13.12 9.53 -5.88
N ASP A 496 -12.17 10.43 -6.16
CA ASP A 496 -11.30 10.34 -7.32
C ASP A 496 -10.31 9.16 -7.19
N ALA A 497 -9.75 8.97 -6.00
CA ALA A 497 -8.90 7.80 -5.72
C ALA A 497 -9.65 6.47 -5.92
N ALA A 498 -10.92 6.41 -5.52
CA ALA A 498 -11.78 5.25 -5.71
C ALA A 498 -12.12 5.00 -7.19
N LEU A 499 -12.29 6.06 -8.00
CA LEU A 499 -12.49 5.94 -9.45
C LEU A 499 -11.25 5.37 -10.15
N ILE A 500 -10.06 5.82 -9.72
CA ILE A 500 -8.79 5.43 -10.35
C ILE A 500 -8.41 3.97 -10.01
N ASN A 501 -8.66 3.53 -8.77
CA ASN A 501 -8.27 2.20 -8.29
C ASN A 501 -9.40 1.49 -7.52
N PRO A 502 -10.55 1.21 -8.17
CA PRO A 502 -11.72 0.64 -7.48
C PRO A 502 -11.47 -0.74 -6.90
N ASN A 503 -10.72 -1.60 -7.60
CA ASN A 503 -10.51 -2.99 -7.20
C ASN A 503 -9.45 -3.16 -6.10
N THR A 504 -8.40 -2.33 -6.10
CA THR A 504 -7.27 -2.49 -5.19
C THR A 504 -7.24 -1.46 -4.07
N GLY A 505 -7.91 -0.31 -4.25
CA GLY A 505 -7.83 0.82 -3.32
C GLY A 505 -6.42 1.40 -3.19
N ALA A 506 -5.49 1.06 -4.09
CA ALA A 506 -4.14 1.61 -4.10
C ALA A 506 -4.18 3.13 -4.34
N LEU A 507 -3.25 3.86 -3.74
CA LEU A 507 -3.11 5.28 -4.00
C LEU A 507 -2.39 5.50 -5.34
N PRO A 508 -2.88 6.41 -6.19
CA PRO A 508 -2.20 6.74 -7.44
C PRO A 508 -0.93 7.57 -7.16
N ALA A 509 0.14 7.34 -7.93
CA ALA A 509 1.45 7.99 -7.76
C ALA A 509 1.78 8.84 -8.99
N PHE A 510 1.12 9.99 -9.13
CA PHE A 510 1.33 10.91 -10.26
C PHE A 510 2.65 11.67 -10.15
N GLY A 511 3.23 12.03 -11.31
CA GLY A 511 4.47 12.79 -11.39
C GLY A 511 4.33 14.26 -10.97
N GLY A 512 3.12 14.83 -11.07
CA GLY A 512 2.85 16.21 -10.72
C GLY A 512 1.36 16.59 -10.81
N SER A 513 1.07 17.88 -10.67
CA SER A 513 -0.29 18.42 -10.66
C SER A 513 -1.01 18.25 -12.00
N ARG A 514 -0.29 18.44 -13.11
CA ARG A 514 -0.85 18.26 -14.48
C ARG A 514 -1.25 16.81 -14.74
N ASP A 515 -0.37 15.86 -14.39
CA ASP A 515 -0.68 14.42 -14.52
C ASP A 515 -1.90 14.05 -13.69
N ALA A 516 -1.98 14.52 -12.45
CA ALA A 516 -3.12 14.27 -11.58
C ALA A 516 -4.44 14.82 -12.15
N ALA A 517 -4.41 16.03 -12.69
CA ALA A 517 -5.58 16.66 -13.30
C ALA A 517 -6.04 15.89 -14.56
N LEU A 518 -5.13 15.60 -15.48
CA LEU A 518 -5.41 14.88 -16.73
C LEU A 518 -5.95 13.47 -16.46
N VAL A 519 -5.23 12.69 -15.65
CA VAL A 519 -5.64 11.31 -15.37
C VAL A 519 -6.98 11.29 -14.64
N THR A 520 -7.19 12.17 -13.65
CA THR A 520 -8.49 12.24 -12.95
C THR A 520 -9.64 12.61 -13.90
N ALA A 521 -9.43 13.55 -14.83
CA ALA A 521 -10.43 13.92 -15.83
C ALA A 521 -10.77 12.73 -16.74
N ILE A 522 -9.75 11.97 -17.18
CA ILE A 522 -9.93 10.75 -17.98
C ILE A 522 -10.80 9.72 -17.24
N TYR A 523 -10.50 9.42 -15.97
CA TYR A 523 -11.26 8.43 -15.20
C TYR A 523 -12.70 8.85 -14.87
N ARG A 524 -12.98 10.15 -14.83
CA ARG A 524 -14.36 10.66 -14.71
C ARG A 524 -15.16 10.47 -15.97
N ARG A 525 -14.52 10.40 -17.14
CA ARG A 525 -15.15 10.22 -18.45
C ARG A 525 -15.20 8.76 -18.88
N VAL A 526 -14.10 8.02 -18.69
CA VAL A 526 -13.92 6.65 -19.18
C VAL A 526 -13.77 5.71 -17.99
N PRO A 527 -14.68 4.73 -17.84
CA PRO A 527 -14.62 3.79 -16.73
C PRO A 527 -13.41 2.83 -16.86
N VAL A 528 -13.03 2.20 -15.75
CA VAL A 528 -12.04 1.12 -15.76
C VAL A 528 -12.52 -0.06 -16.60
N LEU A 529 -11.58 -0.83 -17.16
CA LEU A 529 -11.87 -2.02 -17.97
C LEU A 529 -12.78 -3.02 -17.21
N TRP A 530 -12.55 -3.20 -15.93
CA TRP A 530 -13.35 -4.09 -15.08
C TRP A 530 -13.34 -3.62 -13.62
N ASP A 531 -14.47 -3.15 -13.13
CA ASP A 531 -14.76 -2.87 -11.72
C ASP A 531 -15.40 -4.11 -11.08
N GLU A 532 -14.64 -4.84 -10.26
CA GLU A 532 -15.07 -6.10 -9.64
C GLU A 532 -16.15 -5.91 -8.55
N ALA A 533 -16.26 -4.69 -8.02
CA ALA A 533 -17.24 -4.37 -6.98
C ALA A 533 -18.65 -4.14 -7.53
N ARG A 534 -18.79 -3.88 -8.83
CA ARG A 534 -20.07 -3.55 -9.48
C ARG A 534 -20.61 -4.72 -10.31
N PRO A 535 -21.92 -5.03 -10.24
CA PRO A 535 -22.52 -6.07 -11.08
C PRO A 535 -22.39 -5.80 -12.58
N ASP A 536 -22.46 -4.54 -13.00
CA ASP A 536 -22.30 -4.04 -14.36
C ASP A 536 -20.88 -3.60 -14.71
N GLY A 537 -19.93 -3.86 -13.80
CA GLY A 537 -18.56 -3.34 -13.88
C GLY A 537 -17.66 -4.02 -14.92
N ASN A 538 -18.15 -5.01 -15.66
CA ASN A 538 -17.44 -5.67 -16.76
C ASN A 538 -18.20 -5.54 -18.09
N PRO A 539 -18.22 -4.34 -18.72
CA PRO A 539 -18.98 -4.08 -19.94
C PRO A 539 -18.50 -4.89 -21.15
N TRP A 540 -17.23 -5.29 -21.14
CA TRP A 540 -16.60 -6.13 -22.17
C TRP A 540 -16.89 -7.62 -21.98
N LYS A 541 -17.56 -8.02 -20.89
CA LYS A 541 -17.69 -9.43 -20.48
C LYS A 541 -16.35 -10.15 -20.51
N MET A 542 -15.31 -9.43 -20.11
CA MET A 542 -13.90 -9.83 -20.18
C MET A 542 -13.65 -11.02 -19.28
N ARG A 543 -12.90 -12.00 -19.80
CA ARG A 543 -12.23 -13.03 -19.02
C ARG A 543 -10.72 -12.88 -19.24
N LEU A 544 -9.96 -12.89 -18.14
CA LEU A 544 -8.50 -12.81 -18.17
C LEU A 544 -7.93 -14.18 -17.78
N GLU A 545 -7.01 -14.69 -18.61
CA GLU A 545 -6.26 -15.92 -18.34
C GLU A 545 -4.77 -15.56 -18.25
N THR A 546 -4.20 -15.67 -17.05
CA THR A 546 -2.82 -15.22 -16.76
C THR A 546 -1.75 -16.27 -17.06
N ALA A 547 -2.13 -17.49 -17.48
CA ALA A 547 -1.19 -18.55 -17.81
C ALA A 547 -1.84 -19.53 -18.81
N PHE A 548 -1.25 -19.65 -20.01
CA PHE A 548 -1.76 -20.53 -21.07
C PHE A 548 -0.63 -21.00 -22.00
N PRO A 549 0.08 -22.10 -21.73
CA PRO A 549 -0.04 -23.05 -20.61
C PRO A 549 0.49 -22.49 -19.29
N ARG A 550 0.06 -23.06 -18.16
CA ARG A 550 0.59 -22.65 -16.84
C ARG A 550 2.01 -23.20 -16.69
N ALA A 551 3.02 -22.30 -16.67
CA ALA A 551 4.44 -22.66 -16.74
C ALA A 551 4.90 -23.77 -15.78
N ALA A 552 4.40 -23.80 -14.54
CA ALA A 552 4.77 -24.82 -13.55
C ALA A 552 4.01 -26.14 -13.71
N ALA A 553 2.76 -26.09 -14.22
CA ALA A 553 1.89 -27.26 -14.34
C ALA A 553 2.04 -27.99 -15.68
N ASP A 554 2.42 -27.26 -16.71
CA ASP A 554 2.29 -27.70 -18.10
C ASP A 554 3.62 -27.67 -18.90
N ARG A 555 4.77 -27.51 -18.20
CA ARG A 555 6.11 -27.49 -18.84
C ARG A 555 6.36 -28.69 -19.77
N GLY A 556 5.79 -29.84 -19.43
CA GLY A 556 5.88 -31.04 -20.27
C GLY A 556 5.06 -31.02 -21.57
N LEU A 557 4.23 -29.97 -21.77
CA LEU A 557 3.51 -29.72 -23.03
C LEU A 557 4.33 -28.92 -24.04
N LEU A 558 5.34 -28.20 -23.60
CA LEU A 558 6.19 -27.37 -24.46
C LEU A 558 7.26 -28.23 -25.14
N ARG A 559 7.32 -28.13 -26.46
CA ARG A 559 8.28 -28.86 -27.30
C ARG A 559 9.16 -27.87 -28.05
N ALA A 560 10.45 -28.21 -28.20
CA ALA A 560 11.35 -27.44 -29.04
C ALA A 560 11.13 -27.81 -30.52
N GLU A 561 11.32 -26.85 -31.42
CA GLU A 561 11.14 -27.11 -32.86
C GLU A 561 12.04 -28.23 -33.39
N GLN A 562 13.30 -28.24 -32.94
CA GLN A 562 14.26 -29.28 -33.37
C GLN A 562 13.81 -30.69 -32.98
N GLU A 563 13.28 -30.85 -31.75
CA GLU A 563 12.75 -32.17 -31.31
C GLU A 563 11.59 -32.62 -32.18
N LEU A 564 10.69 -31.73 -32.55
CA LEU A 564 9.55 -32.01 -33.41
C LEU A 564 10.00 -32.36 -34.84
N ARG A 565 10.96 -31.64 -35.40
CA ARG A 565 11.53 -31.95 -36.73
C ARG A 565 12.22 -33.32 -36.76
N ASP A 566 12.96 -33.63 -35.69
CA ASP A 566 13.60 -34.97 -35.58
C ASP A 566 12.56 -36.12 -35.49
N GLU A 567 11.36 -35.82 -35.01
CA GLU A 567 10.20 -36.74 -34.99
C GLU A 567 9.39 -36.75 -36.30
N GLY A 568 9.78 -35.98 -37.31
CA GLY A 568 9.15 -35.92 -38.62
C GLY A 568 8.00 -34.94 -38.77
N TRP A 569 7.95 -33.91 -37.90
CA TRP A 569 7.01 -32.80 -38.08
C TRP A 569 7.55 -31.83 -39.14
N GLU A 570 6.67 -31.35 -40.02
CA GLU A 570 6.99 -30.42 -41.09
C GLU A 570 6.34 -29.04 -40.84
N LEU A 571 7.04 -27.98 -41.17
CA LEU A 571 6.53 -26.60 -41.05
C LEU A 571 5.59 -26.31 -42.22
N ALA A 572 4.34 -26.01 -41.94
CA ALA A 572 3.30 -25.62 -42.89
C ALA A 572 2.75 -24.23 -42.47
N GLY A 573 3.22 -23.17 -43.15
CA GLY A 573 2.96 -21.80 -42.67
C GLY A 573 3.59 -21.54 -41.28
N ASP A 574 2.78 -21.15 -40.32
CA ASP A 574 3.20 -20.82 -38.93
C ASP A 574 2.93 -21.99 -37.94
N THR A 575 2.62 -23.19 -38.42
CA THR A 575 2.34 -24.39 -37.63
C THR A 575 3.21 -25.57 -38.06
N LEU A 576 3.50 -26.46 -37.10
CA LEU A 576 4.12 -27.76 -37.44
C LEU A 576 3.04 -28.81 -37.59
N THR A 577 3.10 -29.61 -38.64
CA THR A 577 2.09 -30.63 -38.95
C THR A 577 2.70 -32.00 -39.15
N ARG A 578 1.98 -33.04 -38.73
CA ARG A 578 2.29 -34.45 -38.93
C ARG A 578 1.03 -35.30 -38.82
N ASP A 579 0.76 -36.09 -39.83
CA ASP A 579 -0.38 -37.07 -39.84
C ASP A 579 -1.74 -36.40 -39.49
N GLY A 580 -1.97 -35.16 -39.92
CA GLY A 580 -3.20 -34.44 -39.64
C GLY A 580 -3.27 -33.84 -38.21
N GLN A 581 -2.19 -33.92 -37.45
CA GLN A 581 -2.04 -33.24 -36.16
C GLN A 581 -1.27 -31.94 -36.34
N TYR A 582 -1.54 -30.96 -35.46
CA TYR A 582 -0.94 -29.65 -35.50
C TYR A 582 -0.30 -29.29 -34.17
N MET A 583 0.92 -28.70 -34.25
CA MET A 583 1.61 -28.03 -33.15
C MET A 583 1.61 -26.54 -33.42
N LEU A 584 1.06 -25.77 -32.48
CA LEU A 584 0.95 -24.33 -32.56
C LEU A 584 2.14 -23.65 -31.88
N PRO A 585 2.58 -22.49 -32.36
CA PRO A 585 3.61 -21.71 -31.66
C PRO A 585 3.15 -21.25 -30.27
N VAL A 586 4.10 -21.07 -29.36
CA VAL A 586 3.86 -20.43 -28.04
C VAL A 586 4.44 -19.05 -28.06
N TYR A 587 3.59 -18.05 -27.96
CA TYR A 587 3.99 -16.65 -27.98
C TYR A 587 4.59 -16.22 -26.66
N GLU A 588 5.66 -15.45 -26.75
CA GLU A 588 6.40 -14.82 -25.66
C GLU A 588 6.50 -13.31 -25.90
N PRO A 589 6.73 -12.47 -24.85
CA PRO A 589 6.79 -11.01 -25.00
C PRO A 589 7.71 -10.45 -26.10
N PRO A 590 8.89 -11.05 -26.41
CA PRO A 590 9.75 -10.56 -27.50
C PRO A 590 9.18 -10.77 -28.91
N MET A 591 8.14 -11.59 -29.04
CA MET A 591 7.52 -11.90 -30.34
C MET A 591 6.47 -10.89 -30.78
N ILE A 592 6.11 -9.95 -29.91
CA ILE A 592 5.00 -9.03 -30.15
C ILE A 592 5.40 -7.56 -30.01
N ASP A 593 4.74 -6.72 -30.81
CA ASP A 593 4.71 -5.27 -30.69
C ASP A 593 3.32 -4.74 -31.07
N LEU A 594 3.14 -3.42 -31.09
CA LEU A 594 1.88 -2.78 -31.47
C LEU A 594 1.41 -3.24 -32.87
N PHE A 595 0.23 -3.88 -32.88
CA PHE A 595 -0.40 -4.41 -34.10
C PHE A 595 0.52 -5.37 -34.88
N ASP A 596 1.52 -5.98 -34.22
CA ASP A 596 2.44 -6.93 -34.84
C ASP A 596 2.72 -8.11 -33.90
N HIS A 597 2.44 -9.32 -34.39
CA HIS A 597 2.64 -10.57 -33.64
C HIS A 597 3.87 -11.37 -34.15
N ARG A 598 4.66 -10.81 -35.07
CA ARG A 598 5.77 -11.53 -35.76
C ARG A 598 7.14 -10.87 -35.62
N VAL A 599 7.38 -10.18 -34.50
CA VAL A 599 8.66 -9.49 -34.26
C VAL A 599 9.82 -10.46 -34.09
N ALA A 600 9.54 -11.67 -33.54
CA ALA A 600 10.54 -12.73 -33.36
C ALA A 600 9.94 -14.12 -33.64
N GLN A 601 10.81 -15.10 -33.86
CA GLN A 601 10.42 -16.49 -34.10
C GLN A 601 10.05 -17.22 -32.79
N PRO A 602 9.09 -18.18 -32.84
CA PRO A 602 8.72 -19.00 -31.69
C PRO A 602 9.88 -19.93 -31.28
N ARG A 603 10.05 -20.11 -29.97
CA ARG A 603 11.03 -21.05 -29.39
C ARG A 603 10.42 -22.37 -28.98
N HIS A 604 9.12 -22.34 -28.67
CA HIS A 604 8.37 -23.51 -28.17
C HIS A 604 7.07 -23.69 -28.93
N TRP A 605 6.65 -24.94 -28.97
CA TRP A 605 5.46 -25.41 -29.66
C TRP A 605 4.58 -26.20 -28.71
N ILE A 606 3.27 -26.23 -28.94
CA ILE A 606 2.28 -26.90 -28.14
C ILE A 606 1.20 -27.54 -29.03
N ALA A 607 0.68 -28.70 -28.66
CA ALA A 607 -0.37 -29.37 -29.40
C ALA A 607 -1.66 -28.53 -29.48
N GLU A 608 -2.27 -28.47 -30.68
CA GLU A 608 -3.56 -27.82 -30.87
C GLU A 608 -4.68 -28.60 -30.19
N HIS A 609 -4.71 -29.90 -30.34
CA HIS A 609 -5.71 -30.82 -29.74
C HIS A 609 -5.06 -31.84 -28.81
N GLY A 610 -5.82 -32.32 -27.81
CA GLY A 610 -5.41 -33.36 -26.87
C GLY A 610 -6.24 -34.61 -26.95
N PRO A 611 -6.03 -35.55 -26.02
CA PRO A 611 -5.26 -35.43 -24.78
C PRO A 611 -3.74 -35.60 -24.95
N VAL A 612 -2.96 -34.71 -24.37
CA VAL A 612 -1.49 -34.82 -24.33
C VAL A 612 -1.03 -35.39 -22.98
N SER A 613 -0.17 -36.41 -23.03
CA SER A 613 0.35 -37.07 -21.82
C SER A 613 1.53 -36.30 -21.23
N VAL A 614 1.43 -35.85 -19.96
CA VAL A 614 2.51 -35.18 -19.23
C VAL A 614 2.96 -36.03 -18.05
N GLN A 615 4.26 -36.31 -17.97
CA GLN A 615 4.87 -37.05 -16.87
C GLN A 615 5.04 -36.17 -15.63
N ARG A 616 4.59 -36.60 -14.45
CA ARG A 616 4.75 -35.91 -13.18
C ARG A 616 5.30 -36.82 -12.07
N LYS A 617 5.78 -36.25 -10.96
CA LYS A 617 6.06 -37.00 -9.73
C LYS A 617 4.75 -37.61 -9.20
N GLY A 618 4.43 -38.82 -9.60
CA GLY A 618 3.22 -39.52 -9.17
C GLY A 618 2.39 -40.15 -10.32
N GLY A 619 2.85 -40.04 -11.57
CA GLY A 619 2.24 -40.67 -12.73
C GLY A 619 2.00 -39.77 -13.94
N THR A 620 1.45 -40.32 -15.00
CA THR A 620 1.10 -39.61 -16.22
C THR A 620 -0.25 -38.90 -16.07
N VAL A 621 -0.31 -37.60 -16.38
CA VAL A 621 -1.54 -36.79 -16.39
C VAL A 621 -1.87 -36.40 -17.81
N GLN A 622 -3.15 -36.56 -18.20
CA GLN A 622 -3.65 -36.08 -19.49
C GLN A 622 -3.98 -34.59 -19.44
N ARG A 623 -3.64 -33.85 -20.50
CA ARG A 623 -3.91 -32.43 -20.64
C ARG A 623 -4.60 -32.12 -21.98
N PRO A 624 -5.56 -31.15 -22.01
CA PRO A 624 -6.15 -30.71 -23.27
C PRO A 624 -5.11 -29.94 -24.10
N GLY A 625 -5.30 -29.95 -25.42
CA GLY A 625 -4.59 -29.04 -26.33
C GLY A 625 -5.10 -27.59 -26.22
N VAL A 626 -4.52 -26.70 -27.01
CA VAL A 626 -4.86 -25.25 -27.01
C VAL A 626 -6.33 -25.05 -27.39
N ALA A 627 -6.76 -25.61 -28.51
CA ALA A 627 -8.14 -25.45 -29.02
C ALA A 627 -9.18 -26.03 -28.05
N ASP A 628 -8.91 -27.21 -27.47
CA ASP A 628 -9.81 -27.84 -26.51
C ASP A 628 -9.99 -26.97 -25.25
N ARG A 629 -8.88 -26.41 -24.75
CA ARG A 629 -8.90 -25.54 -23.58
C ARG A 629 -9.61 -24.22 -23.86
N LEU A 630 -9.43 -23.62 -25.03
CA LEU A 630 -10.16 -22.43 -25.45
C LEU A 630 -11.67 -22.69 -25.52
N ALA A 631 -12.06 -23.88 -26.05
CA ALA A 631 -13.46 -24.30 -26.07
C ALA A 631 -14.05 -24.45 -24.65
N GLU A 632 -13.30 -25.03 -23.69
CA GLU A 632 -13.70 -25.10 -22.28
C GLU A 632 -13.89 -23.70 -21.67
N LEU A 633 -13.13 -22.71 -22.12
CA LEU A 633 -13.27 -21.31 -21.72
C LEU A 633 -14.43 -20.59 -22.44
N GLY A 634 -15.08 -21.26 -23.41
CA GLY A 634 -16.15 -20.69 -24.24
C GLY A 634 -15.66 -19.71 -25.30
N TRP A 635 -14.38 -19.83 -25.72
CA TRP A 635 -13.78 -19.05 -26.78
C TRP A 635 -13.78 -19.85 -28.08
N THR A 636 -14.49 -19.36 -29.11
CA THR A 636 -14.72 -20.06 -30.37
C THR A 636 -13.97 -19.46 -31.56
N TRP A 637 -13.38 -18.27 -31.39
CA TRP A 637 -12.63 -17.61 -32.43
C TRP A 637 -11.27 -18.28 -32.69
N GLU A 638 -10.78 -18.18 -33.93
CA GLU A 638 -9.46 -18.69 -34.32
C GLU A 638 -8.32 -17.68 -34.16
N TRP A 639 -8.56 -16.66 -33.36
CA TRP A 639 -7.62 -15.62 -32.95
C TRP A 639 -7.76 -15.35 -31.46
N LEU A 640 -6.77 -14.66 -30.88
CA LEU A 640 -6.71 -14.31 -29.46
C LEU A 640 -6.38 -12.85 -29.27
N CYS A 641 -6.76 -12.28 -28.13
CA CYS A 641 -6.27 -11.02 -27.63
C CYS A 641 -5.33 -11.25 -26.44
N ALA A 642 -4.20 -10.57 -26.42
CA ALA A 642 -3.21 -10.68 -25.34
C ALA A 642 -2.65 -9.29 -24.98
N TRP A 643 -2.01 -9.20 -23.78
CA TRP A 643 -1.21 -8.03 -23.42
C TRP A 643 0.16 -8.48 -22.89
N ARG A 644 1.16 -7.63 -23.06
CA ARG A 644 2.50 -7.84 -22.53
C ARG A 644 2.57 -7.47 -21.05
N ALA A 645 2.82 -8.45 -20.17
CA ALA A 645 2.93 -8.22 -18.73
C ALA A 645 4.26 -7.56 -18.32
N SER A 646 5.34 -7.69 -19.13
CA SER A 646 6.62 -7.02 -18.88
C SER A 646 6.62 -5.61 -19.48
N VAL A 647 7.05 -4.63 -18.67
CA VAL A 647 7.19 -3.24 -19.10
C VAL A 647 8.56 -3.04 -19.73
N GLN A 648 8.57 -2.48 -20.93
CA GLN A 648 9.78 -2.11 -21.69
C GLN A 648 9.65 -0.65 -22.15
N ASP A 649 9.87 -0.37 -23.43
CA ASP A 649 9.73 0.97 -24.01
C ASP A 649 8.30 1.53 -23.88
N ARG A 650 7.29 0.64 -23.94
CA ARG A 650 5.89 0.95 -23.64
C ARG A 650 5.44 0.20 -22.40
N ALA A 651 4.63 0.86 -21.58
CA ALA A 651 4.01 0.29 -20.40
C ALA A 651 2.86 -0.65 -20.74
N ALA A 652 2.14 -0.34 -21.81
CA ALA A 652 1.00 -1.10 -22.29
C ALA A 652 1.17 -1.49 -23.77
N VAL A 653 1.13 -2.78 -24.06
CA VAL A 653 1.06 -3.33 -25.42
C VAL A 653 -0.03 -4.39 -25.44
N ALA A 654 -1.08 -4.13 -26.17
CA ALA A 654 -2.13 -5.09 -26.48
C ALA A 654 -2.03 -5.55 -27.95
N VAL A 655 -2.31 -6.82 -28.23
CA VAL A 655 -2.08 -7.43 -29.53
C VAL A 655 -3.12 -8.48 -29.85
N PHE A 656 -3.42 -8.64 -31.15
CA PHE A 656 -4.05 -9.84 -31.67
C PHE A 656 -2.99 -10.90 -31.97
N LEU A 657 -3.33 -12.14 -31.69
CA LEU A 657 -2.54 -13.34 -32.03
C LEU A 657 -3.41 -14.28 -32.84
N PRO A 658 -2.85 -15.10 -33.72
CA PRO A 658 -3.55 -16.28 -34.24
C PRO A 658 -3.83 -17.24 -33.07
N ARG A 659 -4.63 -18.31 -33.29
CA ARG A 659 -4.79 -19.38 -32.30
C ARG A 659 -3.44 -19.97 -31.97
N ALA A 660 -2.99 -19.85 -30.72
CA ALA A 660 -1.64 -20.19 -30.30
C ALA A 660 -1.58 -20.45 -28.78
N GLY A 661 -0.46 -20.99 -28.30
CA GLY A 661 -0.10 -20.94 -26.89
C GLY A 661 0.39 -19.54 -26.52
N ALA A 662 0.31 -19.18 -25.23
CA ALA A 662 0.81 -17.93 -24.71
C ALA A 662 1.54 -18.16 -23.37
N ALA A 663 2.74 -17.60 -23.21
CA ALA A 663 3.52 -17.69 -21.98
C ALA A 663 2.85 -16.90 -20.82
N ASP A 664 3.24 -17.22 -19.58
CA ASP A 664 2.72 -16.51 -18.37
C ASP A 664 2.93 -14.99 -18.41
N SER A 665 3.97 -14.55 -19.12
CA SER A 665 4.30 -13.14 -19.34
C SER A 665 3.53 -12.47 -20.47
N LEU A 666 2.64 -13.24 -21.15
CA LEU A 666 1.73 -12.77 -22.19
C LEU A 666 0.29 -13.24 -21.89
N PRO A 667 -0.36 -12.69 -20.86
CA PRO A 667 -1.71 -13.10 -20.50
C PRO A 667 -2.74 -12.81 -21.58
N LEU A 668 -3.80 -13.64 -21.61
CA LEU A 668 -4.88 -13.54 -22.59
C LEU A 668 -6.04 -12.70 -22.05
N MET A 669 -6.61 -11.91 -22.95
CA MET A 669 -7.89 -11.21 -22.81
C MET A 669 -8.91 -11.90 -23.71
N LEU A 670 -10.02 -12.38 -23.14
CA LEU A 670 -11.09 -13.05 -23.88
C LEU A 670 -12.39 -12.25 -23.73
N PRO A 671 -12.56 -11.12 -24.48
CA PRO A 671 -13.78 -10.33 -24.45
C PRO A 671 -14.91 -11.06 -25.17
N ARG A 672 -16.07 -11.16 -24.53
CA ARG A 672 -17.24 -11.80 -25.15
C ARG A 672 -18.09 -10.76 -25.90
N VAL A 673 -17.50 -10.21 -26.94
CA VAL A 673 -18.10 -9.21 -27.87
C VAL A 673 -17.90 -9.67 -29.30
N VAL A 674 -18.62 -9.07 -30.26
CA VAL A 674 -18.40 -9.34 -31.68
C VAL A 674 -17.08 -8.74 -32.15
N PRO A 675 -16.43 -9.32 -33.19
CA PRO A 675 -15.05 -8.97 -33.59
C PRO A 675 -14.75 -7.49 -33.82
N PRO A 676 -15.65 -6.67 -34.41
CA PRO A 676 -15.43 -5.23 -34.57
C PRO A 676 -15.17 -4.50 -33.24
N PHE A 677 -15.82 -4.89 -32.14
CA PHE A 677 -15.54 -4.34 -30.82
C PHE A 677 -14.20 -4.82 -30.26
N ALA A 678 -13.80 -6.07 -30.54
CA ALA A 678 -12.46 -6.54 -30.13
C ALA A 678 -11.36 -5.73 -30.84
N ALA A 679 -11.55 -5.37 -32.12
CA ALA A 679 -10.65 -4.48 -32.85
C ALA A 679 -10.58 -3.10 -32.18
N ALA A 680 -11.72 -2.52 -31.81
CA ALA A 680 -11.77 -1.25 -31.10
C ALA A 680 -11.15 -1.30 -29.70
N LEU A 681 -11.29 -2.42 -28.99
CA LEU A 681 -10.62 -2.67 -27.70
C LEU A 681 -9.10 -2.65 -27.84
N ILE A 682 -8.55 -3.42 -28.77
CA ILE A 682 -7.10 -3.48 -29.00
C ILE A 682 -6.57 -2.11 -29.44
N ALA A 683 -7.29 -1.38 -30.30
CA ALA A 683 -6.90 -0.04 -30.70
C ALA A 683 -6.85 0.94 -29.50
N ALA A 684 -7.88 0.92 -28.65
CA ALA A 684 -7.91 1.75 -27.43
C ALA A 684 -6.72 1.44 -26.50
N GLN A 685 -6.43 0.16 -26.30
CA GLN A 685 -5.35 -0.31 -25.42
C GLN A 685 -3.95 -0.18 -26.05
N SER A 686 -3.86 0.07 -27.36
CA SER A 686 -2.61 0.33 -28.08
C SER A 686 -2.32 1.82 -28.22
N SER A 687 -3.28 2.71 -27.86
CA SER A 687 -3.14 4.16 -28.00
C SER A 687 -2.11 4.75 -27.02
N GLN A 688 -1.54 5.89 -27.40
CA GLN A 688 -0.58 6.61 -26.56
C GLN A 688 -1.21 7.14 -25.27
N VAL A 689 -2.46 7.56 -25.29
CA VAL A 689 -3.16 8.00 -24.07
C VAL A 689 -3.30 6.85 -23.07
N PHE A 690 -3.56 5.64 -23.53
CA PHE A 690 -3.62 4.45 -22.67
C PHE A 690 -2.26 4.09 -22.08
N ASP A 691 -1.19 4.14 -22.88
CA ASP A 691 0.19 3.93 -22.42
C ASP A 691 0.63 4.97 -21.39
N TYR A 692 0.27 6.26 -21.60
CA TYR A 692 0.51 7.32 -20.64
C TYR A 692 -0.13 7.04 -19.28
N ILE A 693 -1.41 6.63 -19.27
CA ILE A 693 -2.11 6.29 -18.03
C ILE A 693 -1.50 5.05 -17.37
N ALA A 694 -1.17 4.03 -18.16
CA ALA A 694 -0.54 2.82 -17.69
C ALA A 694 0.79 3.12 -16.94
N ARG A 695 1.62 4.02 -17.46
CA ARG A 695 2.87 4.47 -16.81
C ARG A 695 2.66 5.14 -15.47
N GLN A 696 1.54 5.82 -15.25
CA GLN A 696 1.21 6.44 -13.96
C GLN A 696 0.81 5.41 -12.89
N LYS A 697 0.50 4.18 -13.27
CA LYS A 697 0.07 3.12 -12.36
C LYS A 697 1.16 2.11 -11.99
N ILE A 698 2.19 2.01 -12.81
CA ILE A 698 3.22 0.98 -12.65
C ILE A 698 4.34 1.48 -11.77
N ASP A 699 4.61 0.72 -10.70
CA ASP A 699 5.84 0.86 -9.91
C ASP A 699 6.71 -0.40 -10.13
N GLY A 700 7.49 -0.40 -11.22
CA GLY A 700 8.39 -1.50 -11.57
C GLY A 700 8.25 -2.00 -13.01
N HIS A 701 8.66 -3.27 -13.24
CA HIS A 701 8.80 -3.84 -14.58
C HIS A 701 7.66 -4.78 -15.01
N ALA A 702 6.55 -4.83 -14.27
CA ALA A 702 5.47 -5.75 -14.55
C ALA A 702 4.08 -5.11 -14.41
N MET A 703 3.24 -5.32 -15.43
CA MET A 703 1.82 -5.00 -15.47
C MET A 703 1.01 -6.25 -15.08
N ARG A 704 0.45 -6.27 -13.88
CA ARG A 704 -0.36 -7.40 -13.39
C ARG A 704 -1.79 -7.33 -13.93
N ALA A 705 -2.51 -8.44 -13.90
CA ALA A 705 -3.93 -8.46 -14.26
C ALA A 705 -4.80 -7.53 -13.38
N SER A 706 -4.46 -7.39 -12.09
CA SER A 706 -5.12 -6.43 -11.19
C SER A 706 -4.93 -4.98 -11.62
N ASP A 707 -3.76 -4.65 -12.17
CA ASP A 707 -3.43 -3.30 -12.64
C ASP A 707 -4.12 -3.04 -14.00
N TRP A 708 -4.09 -4.04 -14.91
CA TRP A 708 -4.75 -3.98 -16.22
C TRP A 708 -6.26 -3.77 -16.11
N LYS A 709 -6.95 -4.45 -15.18
CA LYS A 709 -8.38 -4.26 -14.91
C LYS A 709 -8.75 -2.82 -14.55
N GLN A 710 -7.84 -2.10 -13.92
CA GLN A 710 -8.06 -0.74 -13.46
C GLN A 710 -7.61 0.35 -14.44
N LEU A 711 -7.15 -0.01 -15.64
CA LEU A 711 -6.91 0.96 -16.70
C LEU A 711 -8.24 1.38 -17.32
N PRO A 712 -8.42 2.68 -17.65
CA PRO A 712 -9.66 3.16 -18.23
C PRO A 712 -9.74 2.73 -19.69
N VAL A 713 -10.85 2.10 -20.06
CA VAL A 713 -11.12 1.65 -21.43
C VAL A 713 -12.52 2.09 -21.82
N PRO A 714 -12.70 2.80 -22.93
CA PRO A 714 -14.02 3.19 -23.40
C PRO A 714 -14.91 1.96 -23.56
N THR A 715 -16.16 2.03 -23.13
CA THR A 715 -17.09 0.89 -23.19
C THR A 715 -17.47 0.55 -24.63
N PRO A 716 -17.99 -0.67 -24.91
CA PRO A 716 -18.54 -1.01 -26.23
C PRO A 716 -19.54 0.01 -26.73
N THR A 717 -20.45 0.49 -25.86
CA THR A 717 -21.44 1.52 -26.22
C THR A 717 -20.82 2.87 -26.62
N MET A 718 -19.72 3.27 -25.97
CA MET A 718 -18.98 4.48 -26.34
C MET A 718 -18.28 4.34 -27.68
N LEU A 719 -17.82 3.13 -28.02
CA LEU A 719 -17.06 2.88 -29.26
C LEU A 719 -17.95 2.50 -30.46
N GLU A 720 -19.20 2.11 -30.24
CA GLU A 720 -20.11 1.65 -31.28
C GLU A 720 -20.24 2.66 -32.47
N PRO A 721 -20.44 3.96 -32.25
CA PRO A 721 -20.53 4.94 -33.37
C PRO A 721 -19.24 5.09 -34.17
N HIS A 722 -18.11 4.67 -33.59
CA HIS A 722 -16.76 4.88 -34.12
C HIS A 722 -16.15 3.64 -34.78
N LEU A 723 -16.86 2.52 -34.81
CA LEU A 723 -16.38 1.28 -35.44
C LEU A 723 -16.03 1.50 -36.94
N PRO A 724 -16.79 2.27 -37.72
CA PRO A 724 -16.44 2.54 -39.14
C PRO A 724 -15.09 3.26 -39.30
N PHE A 725 -14.68 4.06 -38.34
CA PHE A 725 -13.36 4.71 -38.32
C PHE A 725 -12.26 3.77 -37.87
N VAL A 726 -12.47 3.03 -36.78
CA VAL A 726 -11.43 2.24 -36.10
C VAL A 726 -11.14 0.94 -36.84
N VAL A 727 -12.17 0.18 -37.21
CA VAL A 727 -12.01 -1.20 -37.73
C VAL A 727 -11.16 -1.27 -39.01
N PRO A 728 -11.35 -0.43 -40.03
CA PRO A 728 -10.53 -0.51 -41.25
C PRO A 728 -9.02 -0.25 -40.96
N ARG A 729 -8.73 0.64 -40.01
CA ARG A 729 -7.34 0.95 -39.60
C ARG A 729 -6.68 -0.22 -38.87
N VAL A 730 -7.39 -0.81 -37.93
CA VAL A 730 -6.90 -1.99 -37.17
C VAL A 730 -6.72 -3.18 -38.10
N LEU A 731 -7.69 -3.43 -38.99
CA LEU A 731 -7.63 -4.52 -39.95
C LEU A 731 -6.36 -4.41 -40.81
N GLU A 732 -6.09 -3.23 -41.37
CA GLU A 732 -4.91 -3.01 -42.20
C GLU A 732 -3.58 -3.12 -41.41
N LEU A 733 -3.58 -2.70 -40.16
CA LEU A 733 -2.41 -2.81 -39.29
C LEU A 733 -2.11 -4.27 -38.88
N VAL A 734 -3.13 -5.11 -38.67
CA VAL A 734 -2.99 -6.46 -38.12
C VAL A 734 -2.92 -7.53 -39.20
N TYR A 735 -3.73 -7.44 -40.25
CA TYR A 735 -3.78 -8.44 -41.32
C TYR A 735 -2.66 -8.25 -42.31
N THR A 736 -1.44 -8.51 -41.90
CA THR A 736 -0.21 -8.42 -42.74
C THR A 736 0.39 -9.79 -43.05
N SER A 737 -0.25 -10.87 -42.61
CA SER A 737 0.15 -12.25 -42.84
C SER A 737 -1.04 -13.20 -42.89
N PRO A 738 -0.92 -14.36 -43.58
CA PRO A 738 -2.03 -15.29 -43.81
C PRO A 738 -2.62 -15.93 -42.55
N ASP A 739 -1.85 -16.06 -41.44
CA ASP A 739 -2.26 -16.60 -40.15
C ASP A 739 -3.35 -15.75 -39.46
N MET A 740 -3.46 -14.46 -39.80
CA MET A 740 -4.52 -13.56 -39.32
C MET A 740 -5.76 -13.54 -40.24
N SER A 741 -5.82 -14.36 -41.29
CA SER A 741 -7.00 -14.49 -42.15
C SER A 741 -8.31 -14.81 -41.42
N PRO A 742 -8.32 -15.60 -40.33
CA PRO A 742 -9.53 -15.80 -39.53
C PRO A 742 -10.08 -14.51 -38.94
N LEU A 743 -9.22 -13.65 -38.36
CA LEU A 743 -9.62 -12.36 -37.85
C LEU A 743 -10.13 -11.44 -38.95
N ALA A 744 -9.45 -11.41 -40.09
CA ALA A 744 -9.87 -10.58 -41.24
C ALA A 744 -11.27 -10.94 -41.72
N ARG A 745 -11.56 -12.25 -41.86
CA ARG A 745 -12.91 -12.75 -42.19
C ARG A 745 -13.97 -12.33 -41.16
N ASP A 746 -13.65 -12.44 -39.91
CA ASP A 746 -14.54 -12.08 -38.79
C ASP A 746 -14.77 -10.55 -38.70
N LEU A 747 -13.87 -9.74 -39.29
CA LEU A 747 -14.01 -8.29 -39.49
C LEU A 747 -14.66 -7.91 -40.83
N ASP A 748 -15.25 -8.89 -41.58
CA ASP A 748 -15.92 -8.74 -42.89
C ASP A 748 -14.95 -8.27 -43.98
N ASP A 749 -13.67 -8.62 -43.91
CA ASP A 749 -12.72 -8.36 -45.00
C ASP A 749 -12.97 -9.30 -46.21
N ARG A 750 -13.12 -8.72 -47.36
CA ARG A 750 -13.36 -9.44 -48.64
C ARG A 750 -12.10 -9.56 -49.50
N GLY A 751 -10.97 -9.06 -48.98
CA GLY A 751 -9.69 -9.14 -49.72
C GLY A 751 -9.11 -10.55 -49.68
N GLU A 752 -8.60 -10.99 -50.82
CA GLU A 752 -8.03 -12.36 -50.97
C GLU A 752 -6.68 -12.51 -50.27
N TYR A 753 -5.91 -11.43 -50.12
CA TYR A 753 -4.52 -11.43 -49.58
C TYR A 753 -4.32 -10.46 -48.45
N PRO A 754 -3.33 -10.71 -47.56
CA PRO A 754 -2.91 -9.75 -46.53
C PRO A 754 -2.47 -8.40 -47.11
N PHE A 755 -2.53 -7.37 -46.28
CA PHE A 755 -1.99 -6.04 -46.64
C PHE A 755 -0.46 -6.06 -46.69
N ALA A 756 0.10 -5.33 -47.62
CA ALA A 756 1.55 -5.15 -47.72
C ALA A 756 2.08 -4.33 -46.56
N TRP A 757 3.20 -4.75 -46.02
CA TRP A 757 3.87 -4.01 -44.93
C TRP A 757 4.51 -2.74 -45.49
N ASP A 758 3.96 -1.59 -45.14
CA ASP A 758 4.49 -0.27 -45.46
C ASP A 758 4.60 0.55 -44.18
N SER A 759 5.83 0.84 -43.75
CA SER A 759 6.13 1.48 -42.46
C SER A 759 5.55 2.90 -42.38
N ASP A 760 5.57 3.68 -43.47
CA ASP A 760 5.07 5.06 -43.49
C ASP A 760 3.54 5.09 -43.40
N ARG A 761 2.90 4.19 -44.11
CA ARG A 761 1.44 4.04 -44.08
C ARG A 761 0.97 3.54 -42.74
N ARG A 762 1.66 2.56 -42.15
CA ARG A 762 1.38 2.04 -40.79
C ARG A 762 1.48 3.18 -39.76
N ALA A 763 2.56 3.97 -39.82
CA ALA A 763 2.75 5.12 -38.94
C ALA A 763 1.62 6.14 -39.06
N SER A 764 1.11 6.38 -40.30
CA SER A 764 -0.02 7.27 -40.54
C SER A 764 -1.32 6.75 -39.94
N LEU A 765 -1.62 5.45 -40.11
CA LEU A 765 -2.79 4.78 -39.55
C LEU A 765 -2.76 4.81 -37.99
N GLN A 766 -1.60 4.53 -37.40
CA GLN A 766 -1.41 4.59 -35.95
C GLN A 766 -1.57 6.03 -35.43
N ALA A 767 -1.02 7.03 -36.13
CA ALA A 767 -1.16 8.43 -35.73
C ALA A 767 -2.62 8.91 -35.76
N GLU A 768 -3.41 8.47 -36.73
CA GLU A 768 -4.86 8.77 -36.75
C GLU A 768 -5.62 8.08 -35.62
N LEU A 769 -5.27 6.83 -35.30
CA LEU A 769 -5.85 6.13 -34.13
C LEU A 769 -5.48 6.82 -32.81
N ASP A 770 -4.22 7.22 -32.63
CA ASP A 770 -3.79 7.94 -31.44
C ASP A 770 -4.51 9.29 -31.31
N ALA A 771 -4.57 10.09 -32.38
CA ALA A 771 -5.29 11.36 -32.40
C ALA A 771 -6.79 11.19 -32.05
N PHE A 772 -7.42 10.18 -32.64
CA PHE A 772 -8.81 9.82 -32.36
C PHE A 772 -9.03 9.44 -30.88
N PHE A 773 -8.16 8.57 -30.31
CA PHE A 773 -8.32 8.15 -28.91
C PHE A 773 -8.03 9.28 -27.94
N PHE A 774 -7.15 10.23 -28.19
CA PHE A 774 -7.03 11.42 -27.33
C PHE A 774 -8.39 12.10 -27.17
N ARG A 775 -9.15 12.25 -28.22
CA ARG A 775 -10.50 12.87 -28.23
C ARG A 775 -11.54 12.00 -27.49
N VAL A 776 -11.53 10.68 -27.71
CA VAL A 776 -12.44 9.75 -27.03
C VAL A 776 -12.23 9.80 -25.51
N TYR A 777 -10.96 9.91 -25.08
CA TYR A 777 -10.60 10.03 -23.66
C TYR A 777 -10.85 11.45 -23.10
N GLY A 778 -11.23 12.42 -23.93
CA GLY A 778 -11.58 13.79 -23.52
C GLY A 778 -10.38 14.69 -23.34
N ILE A 779 -9.31 14.44 -24.07
CA ILE A 779 -8.17 15.35 -24.17
C ILE A 779 -8.47 16.31 -25.31
N ASP A 780 -9.09 17.44 -24.98
CA ASP A 780 -9.58 18.40 -25.96
C ASP A 780 -8.60 19.58 -26.21
N ASP A 781 -7.52 19.66 -25.40
CA ASP A 781 -6.48 20.67 -25.56
C ASP A 781 -5.25 20.09 -26.28
N ARG A 782 -4.83 20.77 -27.34
CA ARG A 782 -3.63 20.43 -28.12
C ARG A 782 -2.35 20.38 -27.24
N ASP A 783 -2.24 21.31 -26.29
CA ASP A 783 -1.07 21.39 -25.42
C ASP A 783 -0.99 20.20 -24.48
N ASP A 784 -2.13 19.59 -24.11
CA ASP A 784 -2.17 18.36 -23.33
C ASP A 784 -1.79 17.13 -24.17
N VAL A 785 -2.20 17.08 -25.45
CA VAL A 785 -1.71 16.04 -26.40
C VAL A 785 -0.21 16.17 -26.59
N GLU A 786 0.29 17.39 -26.75
CA GLU A 786 1.72 17.66 -26.87
C GLU A 786 2.51 17.27 -25.61
N TYR A 787 1.98 17.55 -24.41
CA TYR A 787 2.55 17.16 -23.14
C TYR A 787 2.62 15.63 -22.99
N ILE A 788 1.51 14.93 -23.24
CA ILE A 788 1.45 13.47 -23.11
C ILE A 788 2.43 12.80 -24.07
N THR A 789 2.41 13.17 -25.35
CA THR A 789 3.32 12.60 -26.36
C THR A 789 4.79 12.93 -26.08
N GLY A 790 5.07 14.11 -25.52
CA GLY A 790 6.41 14.51 -25.08
C GLY A 790 6.92 13.71 -23.90
N THR A 791 6.06 13.46 -22.90
CA THR A 791 6.39 12.66 -21.69
C THR A 791 6.72 11.21 -22.06
N LEU A 792 5.99 10.64 -23.02
CA LEU A 792 6.26 9.28 -23.51
C LEU A 792 7.62 9.18 -24.25
N ALA A 793 7.98 10.21 -24.98
CA ALA A 793 9.27 10.28 -25.67
C ALA A 793 10.46 10.43 -24.72
N ALA A 794 10.28 11.13 -23.57
CA ALA A 794 11.31 11.36 -22.55
C ALA A 794 11.43 10.20 -21.54
N GLY A 795 10.38 9.45 -21.29
CA GLY A 795 10.23 8.54 -20.14
C GLY A 795 10.85 7.16 -20.26
N ALA A 796 11.52 6.81 -21.37
CA ALA A 796 12.34 5.60 -21.41
C ALA A 796 13.76 5.94 -20.94
N GLY A 797 13.95 5.90 -19.62
CA GLY A 797 15.22 6.22 -18.94
C GLY A 797 16.35 5.23 -19.18
N SER A 798 16.78 5.04 -20.42
CA SER A 798 18.07 4.47 -20.74
C SER A 798 18.95 5.52 -21.42
N LEU A 799 20.11 5.76 -20.84
CA LEU A 799 21.16 6.68 -21.32
C LEU A 799 21.77 6.28 -22.69
N GLU A 800 21.22 5.26 -23.35
CA GLU A 800 21.71 4.74 -24.63
C GLU A 800 20.58 4.57 -25.65
N ARG A 801 19.85 5.66 -25.96
CA ARG A 801 19.03 5.66 -27.20
C ARG A 801 19.92 6.03 -28.37
N SER A 802 19.87 5.22 -29.45
CA SER A 802 20.47 5.61 -30.72
C SER A 802 19.79 6.89 -31.23
N GLU A 803 20.53 7.76 -31.91
CA GLU A 803 19.99 9.00 -32.48
C GLU A 803 18.78 8.74 -33.40
N SER A 804 18.72 7.57 -34.06
CA SER A 804 17.60 7.14 -34.89
C SER A 804 16.28 6.95 -34.13
N GLN A 805 16.27 6.39 -32.91
CA GLN A 805 15.05 6.24 -32.10
C GLN A 805 14.49 7.58 -31.62
N GLY A 806 15.37 8.59 -31.45
CA GLY A 806 14.95 9.94 -31.10
C GLY A 806 14.25 10.64 -32.27
N ASP A 807 14.64 10.35 -33.52
CA ASP A 807 14.02 10.93 -34.73
C ASP A 807 12.67 10.30 -35.04
N ASP A 808 12.54 8.97 -34.88
CA ASP A 808 11.26 8.27 -35.08
C ASP A 808 10.20 8.73 -34.07
N GLY A 809 10.56 8.93 -32.82
CA GLY A 809 9.65 9.46 -31.78
C GLY A 809 9.18 10.90 -32.10
N ARG A 810 10.07 11.76 -32.57
CA ARG A 810 9.72 13.13 -33.00
C ARG A 810 8.80 13.13 -34.22
N ARG A 811 9.05 12.23 -35.17
CA ARG A 811 8.23 12.06 -36.36
C ARG A 811 6.79 11.62 -36.00
N ALA A 812 6.68 10.56 -35.17
CA ALA A 812 5.41 10.04 -34.71
C ALA A 812 4.59 11.14 -34.00
N ARG A 813 5.20 11.87 -33.06
CA ARG A 813 4.57 13.00 -32.36
C ARG A 813 4.03 14.05 -33.34
N LYS A 814 4.83 14.45 -34.32
CA LYS A 814 4.40 15.44 -35.34
C LYS A 814 3.20 14.93 -36.15
N MET A 815 3.18 13.67 -36.52
CA MET A 815 2.08 13.04 -37.25
C MET A 815 0.79 13.00 -36.41
N ILE A 816 0.88 12.66 -35.13
CA ILE A 816 -0.25 12.62 -34.22
C ILE A 816 -0.84 14.01 -34.03
N LEU A 817 -0.02 15.04 -33.76
CA LEU A 817 -0.48 16.41 -33.60
C LEU A 817 -1.16 16.92 -34.85
N ALA A 818 -0.60 16.64 -36.07
CA ALA A 818 -1.20 17.03 -37.32
C ALA A 818 -2.54 16.32 -37.62
N ALA A 819 -2.68 15.04 -37.21
CA ALA A 819 -3.95 14.32 -37.32
C ALA A 819 -4.99 14.87 -36.34
N TYR A 820 -4.57 15.15 -35.09
CA TYR A 820 -5.40 15.73 -34.05
C TYR A 820 -5.96 17.12 -34.46
N GLU A 821 -5.10 18.01 -34.99
CA GLU A 821 -5.50 19.33 -35.48
C GLU A 821 -6.54 19.20 -36.57
N ARG A 822 -6.32 18.36 -37.60
CA ARG A 822 -7.29 18.12 -38.67
C ARG A 822 -8.64 17.60 -38.17
N MET A 823 -8.63 16.68 -37.18
CA MET A 823 -9.88 16.20 -36.58
C MET A 823 -10.59 17.31 -35.80
N SER A 824 -9.83 18.15 -35.09
CA SER A 824 -10.38 19.27 -34.33
C SER A 824 -10.98 20.34 -35.26
N ASP A 825 -10.32 20.63 -36.38
CA ASP A 825 -10.82 21.56 -37.42
C ASP A 825 -12.11 21.03 -38.07
N ALA A 826 -12.18 19.72 -38.36
CA ALA A 826 -13.39 19.10 -38.92
C ALA A 826 -14.58 19.22 -37.96
N ASP A 827 -14.37 18.94 -36.66
CA ASP A 827 -15.44 19.10 -35.67
C ASP A 827 -15.86 20.57 -35.48
N ALA A 828 -14.90 21.50 -35.44
CA ALA A 828 -15.19 22.94 -35.37
C ALA A 828 -16.02 23.44 -36.56
N ALA A 829 -15.80 22.82 -37.73
CA ALA A 829 -16.56 23.11 -38.96
C ALA A 829 -17.89 22.34 -39.04
N GLY A 830 -18.18 21.42 -38.09
CA GLY A 830 -19.35 20.52 -38.16
C GLY A 830 -19.29 19.55 -39.34
N ALA A 831 -18.09 19.24 -39.82
CA ALA A 831 -17.83 18.35 -40.96
C ALA A 831 -17.33 16.99 -40.51
N GLU A 832 -17.53 15.96 -41.32
CA GLU A 832 -16.95 14.65 -41.11
C GLU A 832 -15.42 14.70 -41.38
N TYR A 833 -14.62 14.01 -40.56
CA TYR A 833 -13.18 13.94 -40.75
C TYR A 833 -12.82 13.14 -42.01
N GLU A 834 -12.14 13.77 -42.95
CA GLU A 834 -11.58 13.12 -44.14
C GLU A 834 -10.11 12.77 -43.92
N THR A 835 -9.79 11.47 -44.08
CA THR A 835 -8.41 10.98 -43.98
C THR A 835 -7.56 11.41 -45.15
N PRO A 836 -6.33 11.90 -44.96
CA PRO A 836 -5.40 12.14 -46.04
C PRO A 836 -4.72 10.87 -46.56
N ILE A 837 -4.97 9.72 -45.92
CA ILE A 837 -4.34 8.44 -46.34
C ILE A 837 -5.01 7.93 -47.61
N PHE A 838 -4.20 7.72 -48.66
CA PHE A 838 -4.70 7.19 -49.94
C PHE A 838 -3.89 5.94 -50.35
N PRO A 839 -4.54 4.84 -50.75
CA PRO A 839 -6.00 4.58 -50.66
C PRO A 839 -6.52 4.67 -49.22
N PRO A 840 -7.86 4.89 -49.00
CA PRO A 840 -8.45 5.00 -47.68
C PRO A 840 -8.11 3.78 -46.82
N PRO A 841 -8.13 3.92 -45.44
CA PRO A 841 -7.91 2.82 -44.55
C PRO A 841 -8.81 1.60 -44.85
N GLY A 842 -8.27 0.38 -44.80
CA GLY A 842 -8.92 -0.86 -45.20
C GLY A 842 -8.85 -1.17 -46.71
N HIS A 843 -8.34 -0.23 -47.46
CA HIS A 843 -8.14 -0.39 -48.93
C HIS A 843 -6.68 -0.24 -49.37
N GLY A 844 -5.75 -0.40 -48.42
CA GLY A 844 -4.31 -0.34 -48.65
C GLY A 844 -3.81 -1.42 -49.63
N PRO A 845 -2.57 -1.27 -50.14
CA PRO A 845 -1.95 -2.26 -51.01
C PRO A 845 -1.90 -3.65 -50.35
N ARG A 846 -2.16 -4.70 -51.14
CA ARG A 846 -2.07 -6.10 -50.70
C ARG A 846 -1.01 -6.83 -51.49
N HIS A 847 -0.43 -7.87 -50.91
CA HIS A 847 0.56 -8.71 -51.60
C HIS A 847 0.12 -10.17 -51.60
N ARG A 848 0.47 -10.86 -52.65
CA ARG A 848 0.29 -12.32 -52.74
C ARG A 848 1.33 -12.98 -51.82
N PRO A 849 0.94 -13.98 -50.99
CA PRO A 849 1.95 -14.80 -50.31
C PRO A 849 2.83 -15.47 -51.35
N ASP A 850 4.14 -15.48 -51.05
CA ASP A 850 5.12 -16.23 -51.91
C ASP A 850 4.68 -17.70 -51.93
N PRO A 851 4.55 -18.32 -53.08
CA PRO A 851 4.08 -19.70 -53.19
C PRO A 851 5.10 -20.74 -52.69
N ARG A 852 5.99 -20.39 -51.78
CA ARG A 852 6.99 -21.32 -51.22
C ARG A 852 6.49 -22.09 -50.01
#